data_8dccc1ed2a44882d104fe187d86cd278
#
_entry.id   8dccc1ed2a44882d104fe187d86cd278
#
_cell.length_a   1.000
_cell.length_b   1.000
_cell.length_c   1.000
_cell.angle_alpha   90.00
_cell.angle_beta   90.00
_cell.angle_gamma   90.00
#
_symmetry.space_group_name_H-M   'P 1'
#
loop_
_entity.id
_entity.type
_entity.pdbx_description
1 polymer ?
#
loop_
_entity_poly.entity_id
_entity_poly.type
_entity_poly.pdbx_seq_one_letter_code
_entity_poly.pdbx_strand_id
1 'polypeptide(L)'
;MKIDWKHPAIIAVALMLGLICILFYHVIFQGQVFGSPDTLNPKSAGIALNNVYAKTGEFPLWQPWIFSGMPTAEAFTFISQLYFPAILLNLLFIKGLFAQLVHLLFTGLGGFVFLRSLKLSQFSAFLGGTAFMLTPYMLTMIVFGHGSQMMTAAYLPWIMWMTVKIIEKPTLCNMGVLAILMGFQLXRAHAQXAYYTWMLVGAYVLFTFLWNFRNAEERNSKLIGLGXFXXAALLGIGIALLIYLPSIEYTPFSVRGGGIGGGADYNYATGWSFHPKEMLTFFLPSAFGFGGQTYWGFMPFTDYPNYMGIIILLLALYGFAAHRKELFSWFLAGTAMLALLISFGKHFSLIYDFFYDVFPYFNKFRVPAMILILVQFNTAVLAAFGLDALSDLKEKTVPQWFWITAGFFGVWLLVLVLGSGAIELSLQSSFTQPRTRDPNAVRAINNLRLDIWTKDAWMIIVWVALGLGTIWMWIQRNISKNIFMVVLVLIAILDITNVGQRIIHPTKSSGRSAATMEIKTIDRYFETDPVINYLKKQKGDFRIYPVGNLFGESRFRAFGLESVGGYHPAKLKLTNDFIQRTKNISSFALMKMMNVQYLISLQEVPFPIVDKVFDGKMRTGRGVMPTKVYKLKDSLPRAWFIGKVEAKTDDQLWTMINEENFTPENVAYIKTDDNEATGDYTKGTVKNIERSLHYLKIDVDCEDSGFLVVSEVYYPVRWKCTIDGLTAETIETNKLIRGVVIPPGEHTVEFIYDRSSFNKGKLISGISLVIALGLIGAGVYSKSKKS
;
A
#
# COMPACT_ATOMS: atom_id res chain seq x y z
N MET A 1 10.32 36.74 -15.54
CA MET A 1 9.76 35.81 -16.54
C MET A 1 8.23 36.01 -16.59
N LYS A 2 7.69 36.47 -17.70
CA LYS A 2 6.22 36.61 -17.84
C LYS A 2 5.63 35.23 -18.09
N ILE A 3 4.60 34.87 -17.31
CA ILE A 3 3.90 33.60 -17.47
C ILE A 3 3.00 33.70 -18.73
N ASP A 4 3.22 32.80 -19.68
CA ASP A 4 2.35 32.67 -20.85
C ASP A 4 1.16 31.78 -20.48
N TRP A 5 0.07 32.40 -20.04
CA TRP A 5 -1.17 31.72 -19.60
C TRP A 5 -1.80 30.89 -20.73
N LYS A 6 -1.43 31.09 -21.99
CA LYS A 6 -1.93 30.29 -23.12
C LYS A 6 -1.07 29.05 -23.39
N HIS A 7 0.01 28.87 -22.62
CA HIS A 7 0.89 27.70 -22.81
C HIS A 7 0.10 26.41 -22.56
N PRO A 8 0.17 25.40 -23.44
CA PRO A 8 -0.67 24.18 -23.33
C PRO A 8 -0.52 23.43 -22.00
N ALA A 9 0.65 23.46 -21.42
CA ALA A 9 0.87 22.79 -20.12
C ALA A 9 0.09 23.48 -18.98
N ILE A 10 0.01 24.83 -19.00
CA ILE A 10 -0.75 25.61 -18.01
C ILE A 10 -2.25 25.29 -18.13
N ILE A 11 -2.74 25.25 -19.37
CA ILE A 11 -4.14 24.88 -19.64
C ILE A 11 -4.41 23.45 -19.13
N ALA A 12 -3.51 22.50 -19.43
CA ALA A 12 -3.66 21.12 -18.97
C ALA A 12 -3.69 21.04 -17.43
N VAL A 13 -2.80 21.77 -16.73
CA VAL A 13 -2.80 21.87 -15.26
C VAL A 13 -4.15 22.38 -14.76
N ALA A 14 -4.64 23.49 -15.32
CA ALA A 14 -5.88 24.12 -14.89
C ALA A 14 -7.09 23.20 -15.09
N LEU A 15 -7.16 22.51 -16.25
CA LEU A 15 -8.25 21.57 -16.54
C LEU A 15 -8.19 20.33 -15.62
N MET A 16 -7.00 19.73 -15.41
CA MET A 16 -6.84 18.58 -14.51
C MET A 16 -7.16 18.96 -13.07
N LEU A 17 -6.71 20.15 -12.63
CA LEU A 17 -7.03 20.66 -11.28
C LEU A 17 -8.54 20.89 -11.14
N GLY A 18 -9.19 21.45 -12.18
CA GLY A 18 -10.64 21.61 -12.22
C GLY A 18 -11.38 20.28 -12.06
N LEU A 19 -10.92 19.23 -12.77
CA LEU A 19 -11.49 17.89 -12.64
C LEU A 19 -11.33 17.35 -11.22
N ILE A 20 -10.15 17.53 -10.61
CA ILE A 20 -9.91 17.13 -9.21
C ILE A 20 -10.84 17.89 -8.27
N CYS A 21 -11.01 19.21 -8.47
CA CYS A 21 -11.90 20.04 -7.64
C CYS A 21 -13.36 19.58 -7.77
N ILE A 22 -13.80 19.20 -8.96
CA ILE A 22 -15.17 18.70 -9.20
C ILE A 22 -15.34 17.33 -8.51
N LEU A 23 -14.41 16.39 -8.74
CA LEU A 23 -14.52 15.04 -8.20
C LEU A 23 -14.43 15.01 -6.68
N PHE A 24 -13.52 15.79 -6.11
CA PHE A 24 -13.27 15.82 -4.67
C PHE A 24 -13.88 17.05 -3.98
N TYR A 25 -14.98 17.58 -4.54
CA TYR A 25 -15.64 18.79 -4.06
C TYR A 25 -15.95 18.77 -2.58
N HIS A 26 -16.53 17.66 -2.10
CA HIS A 26 -16.88 17.50 -0.68
C HIS A 26 -15.66 17.54 0.24
N VAL A 27 -14.54 16.98 -0.23
CA VAL A 27 -13.28 16.97 0.51
C VAL A 27 -12.63 18.35 0.52
N ILE A 28 -12.55 19.00 -0.66
CA ILE A 28 -11.79 20.25 -0.82
C ILE A 28 -12.55 21.43 -0.21
N PHE A 29 -13.88 21.50 -0.42
CA PHE A 29 -14.68 22.70 -0.08
C PHE A 29 -15.65 22.50 1.09
N GLN A 30 -15.95 21.25 1.49
CA GLN A 30 -16.93 20.99 2.55
C GLN A 30 -16.31 20.33 3.80
N GLY A 31 -14.97 20.23 3.86
CA GLY A 31 -14.28 19.69 5.04
C GLY A 31 -14.58 18.23 5.33
N GLN A 32 -14.94 17.44 4.29
CA GLN A 32 -15.14 16.00 4.45
C GLN A 32 -13.82 15.25 4.23
N VAL A 33 -13.74 14.03 4.76
CA VAL A 33 -12.57 13.15 4.64
C VAL A 33 -13.04 11.71 4.40
N PHE A 34 -12.15 10.88 3.93
CA PHE A 34 -12.43 9.44 3.79
C PHE A 34 -12.10 8.72 5.09
N GLY A 35 -13.03 7.88 5.57
CA GLY A 35 -12.98 7.24 6.88
C GLY A 35 -12.78 5.73 6.86
N SER A 36 -11.95 5.21 5.97
CA SER A 36 -11.67 3.77 5.93
C SER A 36 -10.80 3.33 7.12
N PRO A 37 -10.84 2.04 7.50
CA PRO A 37 -9.90 1.52 8.51
C PRO A 37 -8.44 1.77 8.16
N ASP A 38 -8.10 1.70 6.87
CA ASP A 38 -6.72 1.93 6.39
C ASP A 38 -6.35 3.42 6.38
N THR A 39 -7.30 4.32 6.64
CA THR A 39 -7.05 5.74 6.93
C THR A 39 -6.82 5.95 8.44
N LEU A 40 -7.64 5.32 9.29
CA LEU A 40 -7.61 5.51 10.74
C LEU A 40 -6.34 4.93 11.37
N ASN A 41 -5.90 3.77 10.88
CA ASN A 41 -4.76 3.04 11.45
C ASN A 41 -3.44 3.84 11.30
N PRO A 42 -3.04 4.32 10.10
CA PRO A 42 -1.85 5.18 10.00
C PRO A 42 -1.98 6.51 10.77
N LYS A 43 -3.20 7.09 10.87
CA LYS A 43 -3.43 8.32 11.64
C LYS A 43 -3.16 8.06 13.14
N SER A 44 -3.59 6.92 13.67
CA SER A 44 -3.32 6.50 15.04
C SER A 44 -1.80 6.40 15.31
N ALA A 45 -1.06 5.75 14.40
CA ALA A 45 0.41 5.66 14.48
C ALA A 45 1.04 7.05 14.43
N GLY A 46 0.57 7.88 13.49
CA GLY A 46 1.07 9.24 13.32
C GLY A 46 0.93 10.09 14.59
N ILE A 47 -0.20 10.01 15.29
CA ILE A 47 -0.42 10.74 16.56
C ILE A 47 0.63 10.32 17.59
N ALA A 48 0.77 9.00 17.82
CA ALA A 48 1.72 8.48 18.82
C ALA A 48 3.16 8.85 18.51
N LEU A 49 3.58 8.60 17.27
CA LEU A 49 4.97 8.77 16.85
C LEU A 49 5.36 10.25 16.72
N ASN A 50 4.43 11.13 16.27
CA ASN A 50 4.67 12.57 16.27
C ASN A 50 4.84 13.12 17.69
N ASN A 51 4.05 12.62 18.66
CA ASN A 51 4.19 13.04 20.05
C ASN A 51 5.57 12.72 20.62
N VAL A 52 6.11 11.54 20.29
CA VAL A 52 7.46 11.18 20.70
C VAL A 52 8.51 12.02 19.97
N TYR A 53 8.39 12.14 18.65
CA TYR A 53 9.33 12.91 17.85
C TYR A 53 9.39 14.38 18.29
N ALA A 54 8.24 14.97 18.60
CA ALA A 54 8.17 16.35 19.07
C ALA A 54 8.82 16.54 20.45
N LYS A 55 8.74 15.52 21.32
CA LYS A 55 9.35 15.58 22.67
C LYS A 55 10.86 15.32 22.68
N THR A 56 11.33 14.39 21.84
CA THR A 56 12.72 13.91 21.89
C THR A 56 13.61 14.49 20.78
N GLY A 57 13.02 14.96 19.68
CA GLY A 57 13.78 15.33 18.49
C GLY A 57 14.33 14.13 17.72
N GLU A 58 14.14 12.90 18.21
CA GLU A 58 14.67 11.69 17.61
C GLU A 58 13.61 10.95 16.81
N PHE A 59 13.97 10.52 15.58
CA PHE A 59 13.05 9.71 14.78
C PHE A 59 12.75 8.42 15.52
N PRO A 60 11.44 8.12 15.78
CA PRO A 60 11.07 6.93 16.56
C PRO A 60 11.16 5.67 15.69
N LEU A 61 12.15 4.82 15.96
CA LEU A 61 12.40 3.58 15.19
C LEU A 61 11.68 2.36 15.76
N TRP A 62 11.10 2.47 16.96
CA TRP A 62 10.35 1.41 17.63
C TRP A 62 9.00 1.94 18.08
N GLN A 63 7.96 1.11 18.10
CA GLN A 63 6.65 1.45 18.65
C GLN A 63 6.17 0.32 19.57
N PRO A 64 6.06 0.58 20.89
CA PRO A 64 5.64 -0.46 21.86
C PRO A 64 4.12 -0.65 21.94
N TRP A 65 3.35 0.21 21.32
CA TRP A 65 1.90 0.33 21.53
C TRP A 65 1.04 -0.66 20.77
N ILE A 66 1.62 -1.47 19.89
CA ILE A 66 0.93 -2.57 19.19
C ILE A 66 1.82 -3.81 19.24
N PHE A 67 1.18 -4.98 19.39
CA PHE A 67 1.86 -6.28 19.38
C PHE A 67 2.98 -6.39 20.44
N SER A 68 2.89 -5.62 21.54
CA SER A 68 3.93 -5.53 22.57
C SER A 68 5.26 -4.97 22.03
N GLY A 69 5.29 -4.46 20.81
CA GLY A 69 6.44 -3.81 20.21
C GLY A 69 6.74 -4.27 18.78
N MET A 70 7.05 -3.29 17.91
CA MET A 70 7.53 -3.59 16.56
C MET A 70 8.29 -2.40 15.98
N PRO A 71 9.15 -2.62 14.94
CA PRO A 71 9.83 -1.51 14.27
C PRO A 71 8.86 -0.59 13.52
N THR A 72 9.29 0.65 13.31
CA THR A 72 8.53 1.66 12.54
C THR A 72 9.00 1.76 11.09
N ALA A 73 10.06 2.51 10.80
CA ALA A 73 10.53 2.78 9.43
C ALA A 73 10.84 1.49 8.67
N GLU A 74 11.43 0.50 9.34
CA GLU A 74 11.75 -0.81 8.76
C GLU A 74 10.50 -1.55 8.26
N ALA A 75 9.37 -1.35 8.94
CA ALA A 75 8.06 -1.90 8.57
C ALA A 75 7.20 -0.89 7.79
N PHE A 76 7.83 0.15 7.23
CA PHE A 76 7.20 1.20 6.43
C PHE A 76 6.13 2.01 7.18
N THR A 77 6.29 2.15 8.51
CA THR A 77 5.43 3.01 9.34
C THR A 77 6.10 4.38 9.53
N PHE A 78 5.29 5.47 9.56
CA PHE A 78 5.75 6.84 9.83
C PHE A 78 6.72 7.38 8.76
N ILE A 79 6.71 6.81 7.58
CA ILE A 79 7.66 7.12 6.50
C ILE A 79 7.41 8.47 5.84
N SER A 80 6.23 9.08 6.02
CA SER A 80 5.94 10.39 5.45
C SER A 80 6.91 11.47 5.97
N GLN A 81 7.48 11.27 7.16
CA GLN A 81 8.49 12.18 7.73
C GLN A 81 9.86 12.03 7.06
N LEU A 82 10.07 10.92 6.36
CA LEU A 82 11.32 10.60 5.65
C LEU A 82 11.23 10.87 4.14
N TYR A 83 10.05 11.27 3.65
CA TYR A 83 9.80 11.54 2.24
C TYR A 83 10.19 12.98 1.93
N PHE A 84 11.31 13.18 1.22
CA PHE A 84 11.88 14.52 1.00
C PHE A 84 10.88 15.53 0.40
N PRO A 85 10.07 15.18 -0.63
CA PRO A 85 9.09 16.15 -1.11
C PRO A 85 8.03 16.57 -0.09
N ALA A 86 7.79 15.77 0.97
CA ALA A 86 6.85 16.17 2.02
C ALA A 86 7.32 17.43 2.77
N ILE A 87 8.63 17.68 2.84
CA ILE A 87 9.15 18.93 3.44
C ILE A 87 8.58 20.14 2.70
N LEU A 88 8.70 20.13 1.38
CA LEU A 88 8.16 21.21 0.54
C LEU A 88 6.62 21.32 0.67
N LEU A 89 5.92 20.18 0.60
CA LEU A 89 4.46 20.16 0.76
C LEU A 89 4.03 20.71 2.12
N ASN A 90 4.78 20.35 3.19
CA ASN A 90 4.50 20.83 4.55
C ASN A 90 4.72 22.34 4.68
N LEU A 91 5.75 22.89 4.03
CA LEU A 91 6.00 24.33 3.99
C LEU A 91 4.85 25.09 3.32
N LEU A 92 4.18 24.44 2.36
CA LEU A 92 3.01 24.97 1.67
C LEU A 92 1.69 24.60 2.37
N PHE A 93 1.75 24.04 3.57
CA PHE A 93 0.60 23.57 4.36
C PHE A 93 -0.24 22.49 3.67
N ILE A 94 0.36 21.77 2.70
CA ILE A 94 -0.29 20.69 1.95
C ILE A 94 0.01 19.37 2.65
N LYS A 95 -0.96 18.85 3.41
CA LYS A 95 -0.78 17.65 4.24
C LYS A 95 -1.92 16.64 3.99
N GLY A 96 -1.69 15.40 4.38
CA GLY A 96 -2.71 14.35 4.39
C GLY A 96 -3.32 14.13 3.02
N LEU A 97 -4.64 14.24 2.93
CA LEU A 97 -5.39 14.01 1.71
C LEU A 97 -5.01 15.02 0.60
N PHE A 98 -4.74 16.27 0.95
CA PHE A 98 -4.32 17.28 -0.05
C PHE A 98 -2.99 16.91 -0.71
N ALA A 99 -2.06 16.31 0.05
CA ALA A 99 -0.81 15.81 -0.53
C ALA A 99 -1.08 14.68 -1.54
N GLN A 100 -2.10 13.84 -1.29
CA GLN A 100 -2.50 12.81 -2.24
C GLN A 100 -3.10 13.44 -3.52
N LEU A 101 -3.96 14.47 -3.39
CA LEU A 101 -4.54 15.16 -4.55
C LEU A 101 -3.46 15.85 -5.41
N VAL A 102 -2.41 16.40 -4.77
CA VAL A 102 -1.25 16.96 -5.50
C VAL A 102 -0.54 15.84 -6.28
N HIS A 103 -0.38 14.64 -5.70
CA HIS A 103 0.24 13.51 -6.42
C HIS A 103 -0.69 13.00 -7.54
N LEU A 104 -2.00 13.09 -7.37
CA LEU A 104 -2.94 12.74 -8.44
C LEU A 104 -2.77 13.70 -9.64
N LEU A 105 -2.68 15.01 -9.38
CA LEU A 105 -2.37 16.01 -10.41
C LEU A 105 -1.01 15.73 -11.06
N PHE A 106 0.00 15.41 -10.23
CA PHE A 106 1.35 15.05 -10.69
C PHE A 106 1.30 13.85 -11.65
N THR A 107 0.42 12.85 -11.39
CA THR A 107 0.20 11.71 -12.29
C THR A 107 -0.23 12.16 -13.68
N GLY A 108 -1.29 12.97 -13.75
CA GLY A 108 -1.85 13.46 -15.02
C GLY A 108 -0.84 14.29 -15.80
N LEU A 109 -0.15 15.19 -15.09
CA LEU A 109 0.90 16.02 -15.69
C LEU A 109 2.06 15.19 -16.22
N GLY A 110 2.47 14.16 -15.49
CA GLY A 110 3.52 13.23 -15.96
C GLY A 110 3.13 12.57 -17.28
N GLY A 111 1.89 12.08 -17.34
CA GLY A 111 1.33 11.51 -18.57
C GLY A 111 1.31 12.53 -19.73
N PHE A 112 0.81 13.73 -19.45
CA PHE A 112 0.77 14.82 -20.45
C PHE A 112 2.18 15.14 -20.98
N VAL A 113 3.15 15.36 -20.09
CA VAL A 113 4.54 15.70 -20.45
C VAL A 113 5.18 14.56 -21.26
N PHE A 114 4.98 13.32 -20.80
CA PHE A 114 5.50 12.13 -21.47
C PHE A 114 4.96 12.05 -22.92
N LEU A 115 3.65 12.13 -23.08
CA LEU A 115 2.99 12.03 -24.40
C LEU A 115 3.36 13.21 -25.32
N ARG A 116 3.48 14.43 -24.78
CA ARG A 116 3.99 15.57 -25.53
C ARG A 116 5.43 15.37 -26.01
N SER A 117 6.25 14.69 -25.18
CA SER A 117 7.64 14.37 -25.57
C SER A 117 7.69 13.37 -26.73
N LEU A 118 6.66 12.53 -26.88
CA LEU A 118 6.47 11.62 -28.03
C LEU A 118 5.85 12.33 -29.25
N LYS A 119 5.72 13.67 -29.19
CA LYS A 119 5.23 14.53 -30.27
C LYS A 119 3.73 14.43 -30.57
N LEU A 120 2.93 13.75 -29.69
CA LEU A 120 1.49 13.71 -29.85
C LEU A 120 0.87 15.11 -29.65
N SER A 121 -0.30 15.35 -30.24
CA SER A 121 -1.05 16.60 -30.07
C SER A 121 -1.35 16.90 -28.60
N GLN A 122 -1.64 18.16 -28.29
CA GLN A 122 -1.97 18.56 -26.91
C GLN A 122 -3.25 17.88 -26.41
N PHE A 123 -4.23 17.64 -27.30
CA PHE A 123 -5.49 16.98 -26.94
C PHE A 123 -5.24 15.49 -26.61
N SER A 124 -4.46 14.81 -27.46
CA SER A 124 -4.11 13.40 -27.26
C SER A 124 -3.30 13.20 -25.98
N ALA A 125 -2.32 14.07 -25.74
CA ALA A 125 -1.51 14.05 -24.52
C ALA A 125 -2.37 14.33 -23.27
N PHE A 126 -3.30 15.27 -23.36
CA PHE A 126 -4.24 15.58 -22.27
C PHE A 126 -5.14 14.38 -21.98
N LEU A 127 -5.69 13.74 -23.02
CA LEU A 127 -6.53 12.54 -22.86
C LEU A 127 -5.75 11.44 -22.13
N GLY A 128 -4.55 11.06 -22.63
CA GLY A 128 -3.79 9.97 -22.06
C GLY A 128 -3.36 10.23 -20.60
N GLY A 129 -2.89 11.46 -20.32
CA GLY A 129 -2.53 11.85 -18.95
C GLY A 129 -3.72 11.81 -17.99
N THR A 130 -4.87 12.37 -18.43
CA THR A 130 -6.10 12.41 -17.63
C THR A 130 -6.70 11.00 -17.48
N ALA A 131 -6.67 10.18 -18.53
CA ALA A 131 -7.16 8.81 -18.48
C ALA A 131 -6.45 7.99 -17.40
N PHE A 132 -5.11 8.07 -17.33
CA PHE A 132 -4.37 7.35 -16.29
C PHE A 132 -4.63 7.96 -14.90
N MET A 133 -4.66 9.30 -14.79
CA MET A 133 -4.95 10.02 -13.55
C MET A 133 -6.30 9.61 -12.94
N LEU A 134 -7.33 9.41 -13.77
CA LEU A 134 -8.70 9.17 -13.32
C LEU A 134 -9.09 7.67 -13.30
N THR A 135 -8.13 6.75 -13.50
CA THR A 135 -8.47 5.32 -13.42
C THR A 135 -9.14 5.00 -12.08
N PRO A 136 -10.14 4.10 -12.07
CA PRO A 136 -10.73 3.64 -10.81
C PRO A 136 -9.71 3.19 -9.77
N TYR A 137 -8.61 2.56 -10.21
CA TYR A 137 -7.51 2.16 -9.33
C TYR A 137 -6.94 3.35 -8.55
N MET A 138 -6.55 4.45 -9.25
CA MET A 138 -5.94 5.62 -8.61
C MET A 138 -6.90 6.28 -7.61
N LEU A 139 -8.18 6.40 -8.00
CA LEU A 139 -9.21 7.03 -7.15
C LEU A 139 -9.50 6.17 -5.91
N THR A 140 -9.59 4.84 -6.09
CA THR A 140 -9.88 3.90 -5.01
C THR A 140 -8.77 3.92 -3.95
N MET A 141 -7.52 4.01 -4.37
CA MET A 141 -6.39 4.04 -3.42
C MET A 141 -6.47 5.28 -2.52
N ILE A 142 -6.99 6.41 -3.03
CA ILE A 142 -7.22 7.61 -2.21
C ILE A 142 -8.38 7.36 -1.23
N VAL A 143 -9.51 6.86 -1.73
CA VAL A 143 -10.75 6.71 -0.97
C VAL A 143 -10.60 5.72 0.19
N PHE A 144 -9.88 4.61 -0.05
CA PHE A 144 -9.79 3.51 0.93
C PHE A 144 -8.50 3.53 1.77
N GLY A 145 -7.74 4.65 1.73
CA GLY A 145 -6.62 4.84 2.65
C GLY A 145 -5.27 4.29 2.18
N HIS A 146 -5.19 3.86 0.93
CA HIS A 146 -3.94 3.36 0.32
C HIS A 146 -3.16 4.46 -0.38
N GLY A 147 -3.12 5.67 0.21
CA GLY A 147 -2.48 6.84 -0.39
C GLY A 147 -1.01 6.65 -0.74
N SER A 148 -0.28 5.88 0.06
CA SER A 148 1.12 5.54 -0.23
C SER A 148 1.25 4.82 -1.58
N GLN A 149 0.35 3.88 -1.85
CA GLN A 149 0.29 3.11 -3.10
C GLN A 149 0.03 4.03 -4.30
N MET A 150 -0.99 4.90 -4.20
CA MET A 150 -1.33 5.86 -5.26
C MET A 150 -0.19 6.84 -5.51
N MET A 151 0.40 7.40 -4.44
CA MET A 151 1.51 8.37 -4.59
C MET A 151 2.77 7.73 -5.17
N THR A 152 3.01 6.43 -4.94
CA THR A 152 4.10 5.69 -5.59
C THR A 152 3.80 5.54 -7.10
N ALA A 153 2.55 5.17 -7.44
CA ALA A 153 2.11 5.02 -8.83
C ALA A 153 2.21 6.33 -9.62
N ALA A 154 2.05 7.47 -8.94
CA ALA A 154 2.08 8.80 -9.55
C ALA A 154 3.43 9.11 -10.24
N TYR A 155 4.49 8.46 -9.83
CA TYR A 155 5.83 8.63 -10.43
C TYR A 155 5.99 7.86 -11.74
N LEU A 156 5.14 6.86 -12.03
CA LEU A 156 5.31 5.98 -13.20
C LEU A 156 5.43 6.76 -14.52
N PRO A 157 4.51 7.71 -14.87
CA PRO A 157 4.64 8.44 -16.14
C PRO A 157 5.91 9.27 -16.23
N TRP A 158 6.36 9.87 -15.12
CA TRP A 158 7.57 10.69 -15.08
C TRP A 158 8.83 9.85 -15.25
N ILE A 159 8.89 8.68 -14.60
CA ILE A 159 10.02 7.76 -14.70
C ILE A 159 10.08 7.20 -16.14
N MET A 160 8.91 6.83 -16.71
CA MET A 160 8.86 6.36 -18.11
C MET A 160 9.35 7.44 -19.06
N TRP A 161 8.85 8.69 -18.90
CA TRP A 161 9.31 9.84 -19.67
C TRP A 161 10.83 10.01 -19.62
N MET A 162 11.39 10.03 -18.42
CA MET A 162 12.84 10.25 -18.26
C MET A 162 13.67 9.04 -18.71
N THR A 163 13.09 7.82 -18.64
CA THR A 163 13.75 6.61 -19.18
C THR A 163 13.84 6.69 -20.71
N VAL A 164 12.73 7.03 -21.38
CA VAL A 164 12.77 7.23 -22.85
C VAL A 164 13.81 8.30 -23.20
N LYS A 165 13.75 9.41 -22.47
CA LYS A 165 14.63 10.56 -22.74
C LYS A 165 16.11 10.26 -22.51
N ILE A 166 16.48 9.48 -21.49
CA ILE A 166 17.88 9.15 -21.22
C ILE A 166 18.43 8.14 -22.24
N ILE A 167 17.56 7.23 -22.73
CA ILE A 167 17.98 6.27 -23.78
C ILE A 167 18.18 7.00 -25.13
N GLU A 168 17.40 8.06 -25.41
CA GLU A 168 17.57 8.87 -26.63
C GLU A 168 18.69 9.91 -26.50
N LYS A 169 18.79 10.56 -25.34
CA LYS A 169 19.74 11.67 -25.07
C LYS A 169 20.38 11.49 -23.71
N PRO A 170 21.41 10.65 -23.60
CA PRO A 170 22.09 10.37 -22.32
C PRO A 170 22.91 11.59 -21.88
N THR A 171 22.34 12.40 -20.97
CA THR A 171 22.99 13.56 -20.37
C THR A 171 23.02 13.46 -18.85
N LEU A 172 23.98 14.16 -18.22
CA LEU A 172 24.10 14.22 -16.76
C LEU A 172 22.80 14.76 -16.13
N CYS A 173 22.20 15.77 -16.74
CA CYS A 173 20.95 16.35 -16.27
C CYS A 173 19.82 15.28 -16.27
N ASN A 174 19.65 14.54 -17.37
CA ASN A 174 18.62 13.49 -17.45
C ASN A 174 18.87 12.39 -16.42
N MET A 175 20.15 12.03 -16.21
CA MET A 175 20.55 11.03 -15.22
C MET A 175 20.17 11.46 -13.80
N GLY A 176 20.52 12.71 -13.42
CA GLY A 176 20.19 13.25 -12.10
C GLY A 176 18.68 13.33 -11.86
N VAL A 177 17.93 13.81 -12.87
CA VAL A 177 16.45 13.91 -12.75
C VAL A 177 15.82 12.51 -12.61
N LEU A 178 16.24 11.54 -13.43
CA LEU A 178 15.73 10.17 -13.32
C LEU A 178 16.03 9.57 -11.94
N ALA A 179 17.26 9.76 -11.45
CA ALA A 179 17.67 9.27 -10.12
C ALA A 179 16.78 9.83 -9.01
N ILE A 180 16.47 11.13 -9.05
CA ILE A 180 15.59 11.77 -8.05
C ILE A 180 14.16 11.22 -8.15
N LEU A 181 13.63 11.08 -9.36
CA LEU A 181 12.28 10.54 -9.55
C LEU A 181 12.17 9.10 -9.03
N MET A 182 13.16 8.24 -9.35
CA MET A 182 13.20 6.85 -8.88
C MET A 182 13.37 6.78 -7.36
N GLY A 183 14.26 7.61 -6.81
CA GLY A 183 14.50 7.67 -5.37
C GLY A 183 13.26 8.15 -4.60
N PHE A 184 12.60 9.20 -5.09
CA PHE A 184 11.39 9.74 -4.46
C PHE A 184 10.21 8.78 -4.59
N GLN A 185 10.12 8.03 -5.68
CA GLN A 185 9.14 6.95 -5.81
C GLN A 185 9.33 5.90 -4.70
N LEU A 186 10.56 5.46 -4.52
CA LEU A 186 10.90 4.52 -3.44
C LEU A 186 10.63 5.13 -2.05
N UNK A 187 10.84 6.39 -1.81
CA UNK A 187 10.59 7.01 -0.68
C UNK A 187 9.22 7.01 -0.35
N ARG A 188 8.29 6.81 -1.27
CA ARG A 188 6.87 6.65 -0.93
C ARG A 188 6.56 5.32 -0.24
N ALA A 189 7.52 4.41 -0.27
CA ALA A 189 7.55 3.17 0.50
C ALA A 189 6.36 2.23 0.21
N HIS A 190 5.93 2.17 -1.04
CA HIS A 190 5.11 1.06 -1.53
C HIS A 190 5.96 0.28 -2.54
N ALA A 191 6.81 -0.58 -2.00
CA ALA A 191 7.86 -1.28 -2.76
C ALA A 191 7.30 -1.99 -3.99
N GLN A 192 6.17 -2.66 -3.85
CA GLN A 192 5.54 -3.39 -4.94
C GLN A 192 5.13 -2.49 -6.13
N UNK A 193 4.75 -1.39 -5.93
CA UNK A 193 4.38 -0.54 -6.88
C UNK A 193 5.47 0.07 -7.55
N ALA A 194 6.50 0.41 -6.79
CA ALA A 194 7.74 0.86 -7.43
C ALA A 194 8.38 -0.24 -8.28
N TYR A 195 8.40 -1.45 -7.77
CA TYR A 195 8.94 -2.61 -8.46
C TYR A 195 8.30 -2.79 -9.85
N TYR A 196 6.99 -2.68 -9.96
CA TYR A 196 6.29 -2.80 -11.24
C TYR A 196 6.68 -1.67 -12.21
N THR A 197 6.84 -0.44 -11.70
CA THR A 197 7.35 0.67 -12.51
C THR A 197 8.75 0.33 -13.05
N TRP A 198 9.63 -0.17 -12.16
CA TRP A 198 11.01 -0.49 -12.53
C TRP A 198 11.09 -1.68 -13.48
N MET A 199 10.19 -2.67 -13.34
CA MET A 199 10.05 -3.77 -14.33
C MET A 199 9.71 -3.20 -15.72
N LEU A 200 8.72 -2.28 -15.79
CA LEU A 200 8.32 -1.67 -17.06
C LEU A 200 9.47 -0.90 -17.72
N VAL A 201 10.15 -0.02 -16.96
CA VAL A 201 11.23 0.79 -17.55
C VAL A 201 12.48 -0.04 -17.83
N GLY A 202 12.77 -1.05 -16.99
CA GLY A 202 13.85 -2.00 -17.25
C GLY A 202 13.59 -2.82 -18.53
N ALA A 203 12.34 -3.28 -18.69
CA ALA A 203 11.92 -3.97 -19.91
C ALA A 203 12.06 -3.06 -21.13
N TYR A 204 11.72 -1.75 -21.00
CA TYR A 204 11.88 -0.79 -22.10
C TYR A 204 13.35 -0.64 -22.51
N VAL A 205 14.22 -0.48 -21.54
CA VAL A 205 15.66 -0.31 -21.77
C VAL A 205 16.24 -1.55 -22.45
N LEU A 206 15.91 -2.74 -21.92
CA LEU A 206 16.36 -4.02 -22.48
C LEU A 206 15.81 -4.24 -23.90
N PHE A 207 14.51 -4.01 -24.08
CA PHE A 207 13.83 -4.17 -25.38
C PHE A 207 14.46 -3.25 -26.44
N THR A 208 14.71 -1.99 -26.09
CA THR A 208 15.31 -1.02 -27.00
C THR A 208 16.75 -1.41 -27.35
N PHE A 209 17.52 -1.87 -26.35
CA PHE A 209 18.89 -2.34 -26.57
C PHE A 209 18.92 -3.56 -27.50
N LEU A 210 18.14 -4.59 -27.21
CA LEU A 210 18.11 -5.83 -28.02
C LEU A 210 17.68 -5.57 -29.46
N TRP A 211 16.70 -4.67 -29.65
CA TRP A 211 16.22 -4.35 -31.01
C TRP A 211 17.31 -3.68 -31.86
N ASN A 212 18.09 -2.81 -31.24
CA ASN A 212 19.14 -2.07 -31.95
C ASN A 212 20.51 -2.78 -31.90
N PHE A 213 20.54 -4.03 -31.40
CA PHE A 213 21.80 -4.76 -31.18
C PHE A 213 22.64 -4.96 -32.46
N ARG A 214 21.99 -5.20 -33.59
CA ARG A 214 22.64 -5.49 -34.88
C ARG A 214 23.25 -4.27 -35.56
N ASN A 215 22.75 -3.06 -35.27
CA ASN A 215 23.26 -1.81 -35.80
C ASN A 215 24.32 -1.25 -34.84
N ALA A 216 25.59 -1.27 -35.28
CA ALA A 216 26.71 -0.89 -34.39
C ALA A 216 26.62 0.53 -33.85
N GLU A 217 26.23 1.53 -34.65
CA GLU A 217 26.10 2.92 -34.20
C GLU A 217 24.96 3.08 -33.19
N GLU A 218 23.79 2.53 -33.49
CA GLU A 218 22.62 2.57 -32.60
C GLU A 218 22.92 1.79 -31.31
N ARG A 219 23.55 0.62 -31.41
CA ARG A 219 23.92 -0.20 -30.25
C ARG A 219 24.80 0.60 -29.29
N ASN A 220 25.84 1.27 -29.80
CA ASN A 220 26.75 2.05 -28.96
C ASN A 220 26.03 3.22 -28.29
N SER A 221 25.16 3.91 -29.03
CA SER A 221 24.34 4.99 -28.45
C SER A 221 23.43 4.45 -27.34
N LYS A 222 22.77 3.30 -27.55
CA LYS A 222 21.86 2.70 -26.58
C LYS A 222 22.63 2.11 -25.37
N LEU A 223 23.89 1.65 -25.57
CA LEU A 223 24.76 1.23 -24.47
C LEU A 223 25.08 2.38 -23.51
N ILE A 224 25.36 3.57 -24.08
CA ILE A 224 25.59 4.76 -23.24
C ILE A 224 24.31 5.10 -22.47
N GLY A 225 23.14 5.05 -23.13
CA GLY A 225 21.86 5.26 -22.49
C GLY A 225 21.59 4.25 -21.37
N LEU A 226 21.89 2.98 -21.61
CA LEU A 226 21.78 1.90 -20.62
C LEU A 226 22.71 2.16 -19.43
N GLY A 227 23.95 2.55 -19.67
CA GLY A 227 24.88 2.98 -18.63
C GLY A 227 24.33 4.13 -17.76
N UNK A 228 23.78 5.04 -18.27
CA UNK A 228 23.21 6.10 -17.60
C UNK A 228 22.02 5.77 -16.85
N PHE A 229 21.26 4.93 -17.47
CA PHE A 229 20.10 4.39 -16.75
C PHE A 229 20.50 3.61 -15.50
N UNK A 230 21.43 2.88 -15.67
CA UNK A 230 21.85 2.12 -14.62
C UNK A 230 22.42 2.89 -13.52
N UNK A 231 23.06 4.08 -13.70
CA UNK A 231 23.51 4.92 -12.77
C UNK A 231 22.49 5.62 -12.10
N ALA A 232 21.56 6.12 -12.83
CA ALA A 232 20.37 6.76 -12.28
C ALA A 232 19.62 5.85 -11.30
N ALA A 233 19.44 4.59 -11.68
CA ALA A 233 18.75 3.61 -10.83
C ALA A 233 19.51 3.37 -9.52
N LEU A 234 20.82 3.19 -9.58
CA LEU A 234 21.65 3.02 -8.38
C LEU A 234 21.60 4.24 -7.46
N LEU A 235 21.68 5.45 -8.05
CA LEU A 235 21.51 6.69 -7.26
C LEU A 235 20.10 6.78 -6.67
N GLY A 236 19.07 6.36 -7.43
CA GLY A 236 17.69 6.31 -6.94
C GLY A 236 17.54 5.37 -5.75
N ILE A 237 18.14 4.19 -5.83
CA ILE A 237 18.21 3.24 -4.69
C ILE A 237 18.95 3.93 -3.53
N GLY A 238 20.10 4.54 -3.81
CA GLY A 238 20.88 5.26 -2.81
C GLY A 238 20.06 6.30 -2.06
N ILE A 239 19.26 7.11 -2.78
CA ILE A 239 18.38 8.14 -2.20
C ILE A 239 17.36 7.51 -1.23
N ALA A 240 16.96 6.27 -1.44
CA ALA A 240 15.93 5.62 -0.63
C ALA A 240 16.51 4.75 0.50
N LEU A 241 17.83 4.60 0.62
CA LEU A 241 18.46 3.67 1.58
C LEU A 241 18.15 4.00 3.05
N LEU A 242 17.77 5.26 3.38
CA LEU A 242 17.36 5.54 4.75
C LEU A 242 16.15 4.72 5.20
N ILE A 243 15.33 4.26 4.25
CA ILE A 243 14.20 3.35 4.55
C ILE A 243 14.56 1.91 4.20
N TYR A 244 15.15 1.69 3.02
CA TYR A 244 15.31 0.34 2.48
C TYR A 244 16.47 -0.43 3.10
N LEU A 245 17.55 0.22 3.55
CA LEU A 245 18.65 -0.50 4.19
C LEU A 245 18.17 -1.21 5.48
N PRO A 246 17.54 -0.50 6.44
CA PRO A 246 17.00 -1.21 7.61
C PRO A 246 15.84 -2.16 7.26
N SER A 247 15.03 -1.86 6.22
CA SER A 247 13.92 -2.74 5.81
C SER A 247 14.41 -4.07 5.23
N ILE A 248 15.52 -4.07 4.50
CA ILE A 248 16.12 -5.30 3.96
C ILE A 248 16.56 -6.20 5.13
N GLU A 249 17.19 -5.63 6.15
CA GLU A 249 17.60 -6.38 7.35
C GLU A 249 16.40 -6.88 8.16
N TYR A 250 15.30 -6.13 8.17
CA TYR A 250 14.04 -6.50 8.84
C TYR A 250 13.26 -7.60 8.12
N THR A 251 13.29 -7.61 6.79
CA THR A 251 12.41 -8.46 5.96
C THR A 251 12.44 -9.93 6.38
N PRO A 252 13.59 -10.58 6.65
CA PRO A 252 13.62 -11.98 7.08
C PRO A 252 12.85 -12.24 8.38
N PHE A 253 12.73 -11.24 9.24
CA PHE A 253 12.02 -11.35 10.53
C PHE A 253 10.53 -11.02 10.43
N SER A 254 10.07 -10.61 9.24
CA SER A 254 8.68 -10.20 9.00
C SER A 254 7.87 -11.30 8.34
N VAL A 255 6.55 -11.15 8.35
CA VAL A 255 5.63 -12.03 7.60
C VAL A 255 5.86 -11.97 6.08
N ARG A 256 6.68 -11.03 5.60
CA ARG A 256 6.95 -10.85 4.17
C ARG A 256 8.15 -11.64 3.67
N GLY A 257 9.05 -12.02 4.57
CA GLY A 257 10.29 -12.72 4.20
C GLY A 257 10.63 -13.90 5.09
N GLY A 258 9.82 -14.20 6.09
CA GLY A 258 10.07 -15.28 7.03
C GLY A 258 9.47 -16.63 6.64
N GLY A 259 8.93 -16.77 5.44
CA GLY A 259 8.40 -18.04 4.94
C GLY A 259 9.51 -18.94 4.41
N ILE A 260 9.15 -20.19 4.12
CA ILE A 260 10.07 -21.18 3.52
C ILE A 260 10.62 -20.61 2.20
N GLY A 261 11.92 -20.70 2.00
CA GLY A 261 12.58 -20.14 0.81
C GLY A 261 12.76 -18.62 0.88
N GLY A 262 12.50 -18.01 2.04
CA GLY A 262 12.72 -16.57 2.27
C GLY A 262 11.70 -15.65 1.61
N GLY A 263 10.54 -16.20 1.17
CA GLY A 263 9.45 -15.43 0.56
C GLY A 263 8.20 -15.37 1.44
N ALA A 264 7.14 -14.77 0.92
CA ALA A 264 5.80 -14.86 1.49
C ALA A 264 5.19 -16.22 1.12
N ASP A 265 4.32 -16.76 1.95
CA ASP A 265 3.61 -17.99 1.60
C ASP A 265 2.85 -17.83 0.28
N TYR A 266 2.85 -18.87 -0.57
CA TYR A 266 2.26 -18.82 -1.92
C TYR A 266 0.75 -18.48 -1.90
N ASN A 267 0.00 -19.08 -0.98
CA ASN A 267 -1.44 -18.78 -0.85
C ASN A 267 -1.67 -17.33 -0.43
N TYR A 268 -0.81 -16.82 0.46
CA TYR A 268 -0.83 -15.41 0.88
C TYR A 268 -0.47 -14.49 -0.30
N ALA A 269 0.56 -14.86 -1.06
CA ALA A 269 1.03 -14.07 -2.22
C ALA A 269 -0.04 -13.99 -3.31
N THR A 270 -0.74 -15.13 -3.59
CA THR A 270 -1.73 -15.24 -4.66
C THR A 270 -3.18 -14.94 -4.22
N GLY A 271 -3.38 -14.45 -2.99
CA GLY A 271 -4.72 -14.29 -2.38
C GLY A 271 -5.69 -13.44 -3.20
N TRP A 272 -5.23 -12.43 -3.92
CA TRP A 272 -6.05 -11.55 -4.77
C TRP A 272 -5.60 -11.68 -6.23
N SER A 273 -5.54 -12.91 -6.72
CA SER A 273 -5.32 -13.17 -8.14
C SER A 273 -6.54 -12.71 -8.96
N PHE A 274 -6.28 -12.02 -10.07
CA PHE A 274 -7.32 -11.54 -10.97
C PHE A 274 -7.82 -12.72 -11.83
N HIS A 275 -9.11 -12.98 -11.81
CA HIS A 275 -9.65 -14.10 -12.61
C HIS A 275 -9.82 -13.66 -14.07
N PRO A 276 -9.46 -14.50 -15.08
CA PRO A 276 -9.60 -14.10 -16.49
C PRO A 276 -11.00 -13.60 -16.87
N LYS A 277 -12.07 -14.19 -16.33
CA LYS A 277 -13.43 -13.70 -16.59
C LYS A 277 -13.65 -12.26 -16.12
N GLU A 278 -12.92 -11.82 -15.08
CA GLU A 278 -13.05 -10.45 -14.57
C GLU A 278 -12.47 -9.40 -15.53
N MET A 279 -11.80 -9.80 -16.63
CA MET A 279 -11.46 -8.88 -17.73
C MET A 279 -12.71 -8.18 -18.30
N LEU A 280 -13.90 -8.79 -18.15
CA LEU A 280 -15.14 -8.12 -18.53
C LEU A 280 -15.33 -6.78 -17.79
N THR A 281 -14.72 -6.59 -16.60
CA THR A 281 -14.78 -5.32 -15.88
C THR A 281 -14.04 -4.20 -16.61
N PHE A 282 -13.11 -4.52 -17.53
CA PHE A 282 -12.44 -3.51 -18.36
C PHE A 282 -13.44 -2.79 -19.28
N PHE A 283 -14.51 -3.50 -19.68
CA PHE A 283 -15.56 -3.03 -20.62
C PHE A 283 -16.80 -2.58 -19.86
N LEU A 284 -17.27 -3.39 -18.91
CA LEU A 284 -18.51 -3.19 -18.15
C LEU A 284 -18.19 -3.10 -16.68
N PRO A 285 -18.24 -1.92 -16.05
CA PRO A 285 -17.73 -1.74 -14.67
C PRO A 285 -18.42 -2.67 -13.67
N SER A 286 -19.71 -2.95 -13.84
CA SER A 286 -20.46 -3.81 -12.93
C SER A 286 -20.55 -5.27 -13.38
N ALA A 287 -19.69 -5.74 -14.31
CA ALA A 287 -19.75 -7.13 -14.83
C ALA A 287 -19.79 -8.19 -13.70
N PHE A 288 -19.10 -7.93 -12.59
CA PHE A 288 -19.12 -8.81 -11.39
C PHE A 288 -19.55 -8.02 -10.15
N GLY A 289 -20.50 -7.10 -10.33
CA GLY A 289 -20.85 -6.11 -9.32
C GLY A 289 -19.83 -4.99 -9.25
N PHE A 290 -20.20 -3.86 -8.66
CA PHE A 290 -19.34 -2.67 -8.68
C PHE A 290 -18.20 -2.75 -7.64
N GLY A 291 -18.43 -3.50 -6.56
CA GLY A 291 -17.53 -3.59 -5.42
C GLY A 291 -18.31 -3.64 -4.11
N GLY A 292 -17.62 -3.85 -3.01
CA GLY A 292 -18.25 -3.94 -1.69
C GLY A 292 -19.27 -5.06 -1.62
N GLN A 293 -20.47 -4.77 -1.14
CA GLN A 293 -21.53 -5.78 -0.97
C GLN A 293 -22.08 -6.32 -2.30
N THR A 294 -21.99 -5.53 -3.37
CA THR A 294 -22.51 -5.97 -4.67
C THR A 294 -21.54 -6.87 -5.42
N TYR A 295 -20.27 -6.94 -5.02
CA TYR A 295 -19.26 -7.77 -5.71
C TYR A 295 -19.62 -9.27 -5.59
N TRP A 296 -19.55 -9.97 -6.74
CA TRP A 296 -19.81 -11.41 -6.82
C TRP A 296 -18.79 -12.15 -7.68
N GLY A 297 -17.61 -11.54 -7.89
CA GLY A 297 -16.52 -12.13 -8.66
C GLY A 297 -15.67 -13.11 -7.87
N PHE A 298 -14.45 -13.32 -8.32
CA PHE A 298 -13.58 -14.44 -7.89
C PHE A 298 -12.53 -14.06 -6.85
N MET A 299 -12.28 -12.76 -6.64
CA MET A 299 -11.39 -12.31 -5.57
C MET A 299 -12.13 -12.37 -4.21
N PRO A 300 -11.42 -12.45 -3.08
CA PRO A 300 -12.08 -12.44 -1.76
C PRO A 300 -12.99 -11.23 -1.55
N PHE A 301 -12.61 -10.08 -2.06
CA PHE A 301 -13.41 -8.85 -2.14
C PHE A 301 -12.70 -7.87 -3.06
N THR A 302 -13.43 -6.89 -3.55
CA THR A 302 -12.86 -5.68 -4.17
C THR A 302 -13.77 -4.50 -3.85
N ASP A 303 -13.20 -3.31 -3.88
CA ASP A 303 -13.93 -2.06 -3.63
C ASP A 303 -14.20 -1.29 -4.92
N TYR A 304 -13.70 -1.78 -6.05
CA TYR A 304 -13.79 -1.06 -7.33
C TYR A 304 -13.69 -2.04 -8.50
N PRO A 305 -14.25 -1.65 -9.67
CA PRO A 305 -14.02 -2.39 -10.91
C PRO A 305 -12.69 -1.95 -11.54
N ASN A 306 -12.09 -2.83 -12.35
CA ASN A 306 -10.90 -2.50 -13.14
C ASN A 306 -11.26 -1.84 -14.48
N TYR A 307 -12.28 -0.99 -14.49
CA TYR A 307 -12.79 -0.29 -15.67
C TYR A 307 -11.74 0.68 -16.24
N MET A 308 -11.63 0.73 -17.54
CA MET A 308 -10.64 1.58 -18.22
C MET A 308 -11.26 2.74 -18.98
N GLY A 309 -12.61 2.82 -19.05
CA GLY A 309 -13.33 3.72 -19.94
C GLY A 309 -13.52 3.06 -21.30
N ILE A 310 -14.79 2.86 -21.74
CA ILE A 310 -15.02 2.15 -23.01
C ILE A 310 -14.44 2.94 -24.19
N ILE A 311 -14.53 4.26 -24.17
CA ILE A 311 -13.97 5.11 -25.25
C ILE A 311 -12.43 5.03 -25.22
N ILE A 312 -11.82 5.07 -24.02
CA ILE A 312 -10.36 4.96 -23.86
C ILE A 312 -9.87 3.60 -24.38
N LEU A 313 -10.59 2.52 -24.04
CA LEU A 313 -10.23 1.17 -24.48
C LEU A 313 -10.33 1.03 -26.02
N LEU A 314 -11.43 1.53 -26.62
CA LEU A 314 -11.60 1.50 -28.08
C LEU A 314 -10.51 2.33 -28.79
N LEU A 315 -10.19 3.50 -28.24
CA LEU A 315 -9.08 4.33 -28.75
C LEU A 315 -7.74 3.63 -28.62
N ALA A 316 -7.51 2.88 -27.52
CA ALA A 316 -6.25 2.14 -27.31
C ALA A 316 -6.11 1.01 -28.33
N LEU A 317 -7.18 0.26 -28.58
CA LEU A 317 -7.19 -0.80 -29.62
C LEU A 317 -6.91 -0.21 -30.99
N TYR A 318 -7.56 0.91 -31.30
CA TYR A 318 -7.32 1.61 -32.57
C TYR A 318 -5.89 2.16 -32.63
N GLY A 319 -5.39 2.74 -31.55
CA GLY A 319 -4.02 3.28 -31.44
C GLY A 319 -2.96 2.22 -31.72
N PHE A 320 -3.13 1.04 -31.12
CA PHE A 320 -2.25 -0.09 -31.41
C PHE A 320 -2.33 -0.48 -32.90
N ALA A 321 -3.54 -0.61 -33.44
CA ALA A 321 -3.73 -1.03 -34.84
C ALA A 321 -3.12 0.00 -35.82
N ALA A 322 -3.29 1.30 -35.57
CA ALA A 322 -2.77 2.39 -36.41
C ALA A 322 -1.23 2.45 -36.37
N HIS A 323 -0.64 2.18 -35.18
CA HIS A 323 0.82 2.25 -34.99
C HIS A 323 1.47 0.87 -34.89
N ARG A 324 0.84 -0.19 -35.47
CA ARG A 324 1.35 -1.57 -35.41
C ARG A 324 2.69 -1.77 -36.10
N LYS A 325 3.16 -0.80 -36.89
CA LYS A 325 4.49 -0.81 -37.49
C LYS A 325 5.56 -0.22 -36.58
N GLU A 326 5.16 0.43 -35.51
CA GLU A 326 6.08 1.07 -34.56
C GLU A 326 6.41 0.13 -33.42
N LEU A 327 7.68 0.03 -33.14
CA LEU A 327 8.21 -0.85 -32.10
C LEU A 327 7.64 -0.52 -30.72
N PHE A 328 7.48 0.77 -30.44
CA PHE A 328 6.99 1.25 -29.16
C PHE A 328 5.55 0.78 -28.88
N SER A 329 4.69 0.71 -29.92
CA SER A 329 3.33 0.18 -29.76
C SER A 329 3.34 -1.31 -29.37
N TRP A 330 4.24 -2.11 -29.95
CA TRP A 330 4.41 -3.51 -29.55
C TRP A 330 4.94 -3.65 -28.13
N PHE A 331 5.86 -2.76 -27.72
CA PHE A 331 6.35 -2.74 -26.34
C PHE A 331 5.20 -2.48 -25.37
N LEU A 332 4.36 -1.48 -25.64
CA LEU A 332 3.21 -1.15 -24.76
C LEU A 332 2.21 -2.32 -24.72
N ALA A 333 1.83 -2.87 -25.86
CA ALA A 333 0.87 -3.97 -25.92
C ALA A 333 1.46 -5.25 -25.26
N GLY A 334 2.72 -5.57 -25.54
CA GLY A 334 3.39 -6.75 -24.98
C GLY A 334 3.52 -6.67 -23.47
N THR A 335 3.93 -5.52 -22.94
CA THR A 335 4.06 -5.34 -21.49
C THR A 335 2.69 -5.26 -20.79
N ALA A 336 1.66 -4.72 -21.45
CA ALA A 336 0.28 -4.80 -20.95
C ALA A 336 -0.18 -6.25 -20.87
N MET A 337 0.06 -7.04 -21.93
CA MET A 337 -0.32 -8.46 -21.95
C MET A 337 0.44 -9.24 -20.88
N LEU A 338 1.76 -9.03 -20.75
CA LEU A 338 2.56 -9.70 -19.73
C LEU A 338 2.05 -9.36 -18.32
N ALA A 339 1.78 -8.08 -18.04
CA ALA A 339 1.23 -7.65 -16.75
C ALA A 339 -0.13 -8.29 -16.49
N LEU A 340 -0.97 -8.39 -17.52
CA LEU A 340 -2.28 -9.06 -17.43
C LEU A 340 -2.12 -10.53 -17.06
N LEU A 341 -1.20 -11.25 -17.74
CA LEU A 341 -0.95 -12.67 -17.46
C LEU A 341 -0.40 -12.88 -16.04
N ILE A 342 0.51 -12.02 -15.59
CA ILE A 342 1.03 -12.06 -14.21
C ILE A 342 -0.12 -11.82 -13.21
N SER A 343 -1.06 -10.90 -13.52
CA SER A 343 -2.17 -10.57 -12.63
C SER A 343 -3.08 -11.76 -12.35
N PHE A 344 -3.14 -12.74 -13.27
CA PHE A 344 -3.98 -13.93 -13.09
C PHE A 344 -3.49 -14.82 -11.93
N GLY A 345 -2.23 -14.71 -11.52
CA GLY A 345 -1.71 -15.43 -10.36
C GLY A 345 -2.05 -16.90 -10.40
N LYS A 346 -2.69 -17.43 -9.35
CA LYS A 346 -3.07 -18.87 -9.28
C LYS A 346 -4.08 -19.31 -10.34
N HIS A 347 -4.76 -18.41 -11.04
CA HIS A 347 -5.72 -18.77 -12.10
C HIS A 347 -5.04 -19.02 -13.44
N PHE A 348 -3.79 -18.59 -13.60
CA PHE A 348 -2.92 -18.92 -14.72
C PHE A 348 -1.49 -18.87 -14.22
N SER A 349 -1.11 -19.93 -13.48
CA SER A 349 0.09 -19.94 -12.64
C SER A 349 1.40 -19.95 -13.45
N LEU A 350 1.42 -20.50 -14.67
CA LEU A 350 2.64 -20.69 -15.44
C LEU A 350 3.53 -19.42 -15.49
N ILE A 351 2.93 -18.26 -15.79
CA ILE A 351 3.68 -16.99 -15.87
C ILE A 351 3.97 -16.46 -14.47
N TYR A 352 2.97 -16.52 -13.57
CA TYR A 352 3.14 -16.02 -12.21
C TYR A 352 4.23 -16.80 -11.46
N ASP A 353 4.21 -18.13 -11.54
CA ASP A 353 5.17 -18.99 -10.85
C ASP A 353 6.60 -18.71 -11.33
N PHE A 354 6.80 -18.54 -12.65
CA PHE A 354 8.11 -18.13 -13.19
C PHE A 354 8.62 -16.86 -12.50
N PHE A 355 7.78 -15.84 -12.37
CA PHE A 355 8.18 -14.60 -11.69
C PHE A 355 8.39 -14.82 -10.19
N TYR A 356 7.52 -15.60 -9.54
CA TYR A 356 7.59 -15.88 -8.11
C TYR A 356 8.88 -16.64 -7.75
N ASP A 357 9.28 -17.60 -8.56
CA ASP A 357 10.44 -18.46 -8.27
C ASP A 357 11.78 -17.84 -8.73
N VAL A 358 11.77 -17.12 -9.86
CA VAL A 358 13.00 -16.70 -10.55
C VAL A 358 13.32 -15.23 -10.37
N PHE A 359 12.28 -14.34 -10.36
CA PHE A 359 12.56 -12.91 -10.35
C PHE A 359 12.93 -12.43 -8.95
N PRO A 360 14.06 -11.70 -8.81
CA PRO A 360 14.51 -11.24 -7.48
C PRO A 360 13.43 -10.45 -6.75
N TYR A 361 13.19 -10.78 -5.49
CA TYR A 361 12.24 -10.11 -4.59
C TYR A 361 10.76 -10.23 -4.99
N PHE A 362 10.41 -10.80 -6.14
CA PHE A 362 9.00 -10.89 -6.58
C PHE A 362 8.16 -11.66 -5.55
N ASN A 363 8.73 -12.72 -4.97
CA ASN A 363 8.07 -13.54 -3.94
C ASN A 363 7.84 -12.82 -2.58
N LYS A 364 8.25 -11.56 -2.43
CA LYS A 364 7.94 -10.75 -1.22
C LYS A 364 6.58 -10.05 -1.36
N PHE A 365 5.98 -10.08 -2.53
CA PHE A 365 4.78 -9.32 -2.85
C PHE A 365 3.51 -10.18 -2.77
N ARG A 366 2.37 -9.51 -2.71
CA ARG A 366 1.05 -10.15 -2.67
C ARG A 366 0.09 -9.38 -3.58
N VAL A 367 -1.12 -9.92 -3.76
CA VAL A 367 -2.16 -9.27 -4.56
C VAL A 367 -1.68 -9.08 -6.01
N PRO A 368 -1.61 -10.18 -6.80
CA PRO A 368 -1.16 -10.09 -8.20
C PRO A 368 -1.91 -9.07 -9.03
N ALA A 369 -3.20 -8.82 -8.72
CA ALA A 369 -4.03 -7.81 -9.40
C ALA A 369 -3.44 -6.39 -9.36
N MET A 370 -2.53 -6.07 -8.42
CA MET A 370 -1.91 -4.73 -8.37
C MET A 370 -1.11 -4.39 -9.63
N ILE A 371 -0.59 -5.39 -10.36
CA ILE A 371 0.20 -5.14 -11.58
C ILE A 371 -0.68 -4.60 -12.73
N LEU A 372 -2.01 -4.71 -12.60
CA LEU A 372 -2.94 -4.15 -13.61
C LEU A 372 -2.77 -2.65 -13.80
N ILE A 373 -2.09 -1.94 -12.89
CA ILE A 373 -1.74 -0.54 -13.09
C ILE A 373 -0.90 -0.33 -14.36
N LEU A 374 -0.05 -1.31 -14.73
CA LEU A 374 0.72 -1.24 -15.98
C LEU A 374 -0.19 -1.41 -17.19
N VAL A 375 -1.21 -2.28 -17.09
CA VAL A 375 -2.22 -2.44 -18.15
C VAL A 375 -2.95 -1.09 -18.35
N GLN A 376 -3.39 -0.47 -17.24
CA GLN A 376 -4.10 0.81 -17.28
C GLN A 376 -3.23 1.94 -17.87
N PHE A 377 -1.96 2.02 -17.45
CA PHE A 377 -1.02 3.03 -17.99
C PHE A 377 -0.81 2.84 -19.49
N ASN A 378 -0.49 1.60 -19.91
CA ASN A 378 -0.23 1.32 -21.32
C ASN A 378 -1.48 1.56 -22.18
N THR A 379 -2.68 1.21 -21.67
CA THR A 379 -3.96 1.49 -22.34
C THR A 379 -4.16 2.99 -22.52
N ALA A 380 -3.87 3.80 -21.49
CA ALA A 380 -3.99 5.25 -21.56
C ALA A 380 -3.04 5.86 -22.60
N VAL A 381 -1.80 5.34 -22.68
CA VAL A 381 -0.81 5.77 -23.68
C VAL A 381 -1.28 5.40 -25.09
N LEU A 382 -1.72 4.13 -25.29
CA LEU A 382 -2.23 3.68 -26.58
C LEU A 382 -3.50 4.44 -27.00
N ALA A 383 -4.37 4.83 -26.06
CA ALA A 383 -5.55 5.64 -26.36
C ALA A 383 -5.16 7.03 -26.87
N ALA A 384 -4.09 7.62 -26.31
CA ALA A 384 -3.56 8.89 -26.83
C ALA A 384 -3.07 8.74 -28.26
N PHE A 385 -2.35 7.64 -28.57
CA PHE A 385 -1.96 7.33 -29.96
C PHE A 385 -3.18 7.17 -30.86
N GLY A 386 -4.24 6.52 -30.38
CA GLY A 386 -5.48 6.32 -31.11
C GLY A 386 -6.19 7.62 -31.48
N LEU A 387 -6.30 8.51 -30.49
CA LEU A 387 -6.92 9.82 -30.73
C LEU A 387 -6.11 10.64 -31.74
N ASP A 388 -4.79 10.62 -31.61
CA ASP A 388 -3.88 11.34 -32.52
C ASP A 388 -4.04 10.81 -33.94
N ALA A 389 -3.99 9.50 -34.14
CA ALA A 389 -4.15 8.84 -35.44
C ALA A 389 -5.54 9.13 -36.06
N LEU A 390 -6.62 9.09 -35.24
CA LEU A 390 -7.97 9.43 -35.71
C LEU A 390 -8.06 10.88 -36.20
N SER A 391 -7.38 11.79 -35.51
CA SER A 391 -7.41 13.22 -35.87
C SER A 391 -6.73 13.50 -37.18
N ASP A 392 -5.83 12.61 -37.63
CA ASP A 392 -5.07 12.77 -38.88
C ASP A 392 -5.68 12.01 -40.08
N LEU A 393 -6.86 11.38 -39.89
CA LEU A 393 -7.55 10.71 -41.00
C LEU A 393 -7.91 11.72 -42.12
N LYS A 394 -7.43 11.42 -43.30
CA LYS A 394 -7.65 12.28 -44.50
C LYS A 394 -8.82 11.82 -45.35
N GLU A 395 -9.10 10.53 -45.35
CA GLU A 395 -10.12 9.93 -46.19
C GLU A 395 -11.52 10.17 -45.60
N LYS A 396 -12.50 10.42 -46.50
CA LYS A 396 -13.93 10.52 -46.15
C LYS A 396 -14.61 9.15 -46.07
N THR A 397 -13.96 8.09 -46.54
CA THR A 397 -14.49 6.73 -46.48
C THR A 397 -14.40 6.23 -45.05
N VAL A 398 -15.54 5.77 -44.54
CA VAL A 398 -15.61 5.26 -43.18
C VAL A 398 -14.86 3.94 -43.10
N PRO A 399 -13.82 3.80 -42.24
CA PRO A 399 -13.00 2.59 -42.20
C PRO A 399 -13.80 1.36 -41.71
N GLN A 400 -13.36 0.17 -42.13
CA GLN A 400 -14.01 -1.08 -41.75
C GLN A 400 -14.12 -1.28 -40.24
N TRP A 401 -13.08 -0.93 -39.45
CA TRP A 401 -13.11 -1.06 -38.00
C TRP A 401 -14.30 -0.30 -37.37
N PHE A 402 -14.70 0.84 -37.94
CA PHE A 402 -15.85 1.61 -37.44
C PHE A 402 -17.14 0.75 -37.52
N TRP A 403 -17.36 0.12 -38.70
CA TRP A 403 -18.56 -0.70 -38.93
C TRP A 403 -18.54 -1.97 -38.07
N ILE A 404 -17.33 -2.56 -37.82
CA ILE A 404 -17.18 -3.70 -36.92
C ILE A 404 -17.59 -3.28 -35.51
N THR A 405 -17.10 -2.13 -35.02
CA THR A 405 -17.43 -1.61 -33.69
C THR A 405 -18.92 -1.30 -33.59
N ALA A 406 -19.48 -0.59 -34.60
CA ALA A 406 -20.90 -0.26 -34.60
C ALA A 406 -21.76 -1.52 -34.64
N GLY A 407 -21.38 -2.53 -35.45
CA GLY A 407 -22.09 -3.80 -35.51
C GLY A 407 -22.06 -4.56 -34.17
N PHE A 408 -20.89 -4.64 -33.55
CA PHE A 408 -20.74 -5.31 -32.23
C PHE A 408 -21.65 -4.68 -31.19
N PHE A 409 -21.62 -3.35 -31.06
CA PHE A 409 -22.46 -2.65 -30.07
C PHE A 409 -23.94 -2.57 -30.51
N GLY A 410 -24.21 -2.67 -31.82
CA GLY A 410 -25.57 -2.84 -32.34
C GLY A 410 -26.17 -4.17 -31.91
N VAL A 411 -25.41 -5.25 -32.05
CA VAL A 411 -25.82 -6.58 -31.54
C VAL A 411 -25.99 -6.53 -30.02
N TRP A 412 -25.06 -5.88 -29.30
CA TRP A 412 -25.16 -5.70 -27.83
C TRP A 412 -26.48 -5.00 -27.48
N LEU A 413 -26.83 -3.92 -28.20
CA LEU A 413 -28.08 -3.21 -28.01
C LEU A 413 -29.30 -4.11 -28.27
N LEU A 414 -29.29 -4.88 -29.36
CA LEU A 414 -30.38 -5.83 -29.65
C LEU A 414 -30.54 -6.86 -28.53
N VAL A 415 -29.42 -7.38 -28.01
CA VAL A 415 -29.43 -8.34 -26.90
C VAL A 415 -30.00 -7.69 -25.63
N LEU A 416 -29.69 -6.42 -25.35
CA LEU A 416 -30.26 -5.72 -24.20
C LEU A 416 -31.78 -5.47 -24.34
N VAL A 417 -32.22 -5.12 -25.55
CA VAL A 417 -33.63 -4.83 -25.82
C VAL A 417 -34.48 -6.11 -25.83
N LEU A 418 -34.04 -7.10 -26.61
CA LEU A 418 -34.84 -8.31 -26.89
C LEU A 418 -34.60 -9.43 -25.88
N GLY A 419 -33.41 -9.47 -25.28
CA GLY A 419 -32.97 -10.53 -24.38
C GLY A 419 -32.96 -10.18 -22.89
N SER A 420 -33.58 -9.07 -22.50
CA SER A 420 -33.51 -8.57 -21.12
C SER A 420 -33.90 -9.62 -20.07
N GLY A 421 -35.00 -10.36 -20.31
CA GLY A 421 -35.44 -11.43 -19.39
C GLY A 421 -34.44 -12.58 -19.29
N ALA A 422 -33.86 -12.98 -20.41
CA ALA A 422 -32.84 -14.05 -20.43
C ALA A 422 -31.57 -13.62 -19.71
N ILE A 423 -31.15 -12.37 -19.94
CA ILE A 423 -29.99 -11.76 -19.23
C ILE A 423 -30.25 -11.77 -17.73
N GLU A 424 -31.43 -11.30 -17.31
CA GLU A 424 -31.79 -11.25 -15.88
C GLU A 424 -31.70 -12.64 -15.25
N LEU A 425 -32.32 -13.66 -15.86
CA LEU A 425 -32.28 -15.04 -15.37
C LEU A 425 -30.85 -15.59 -15.30
N SER A 426 -30.06 -15.35 -16.35
CA SER A 426 -28.65 -15.78 -16.41
C SER A 426 -27.79 -15.11 -15.31
N LEU A 427 -27.98 -13.81 -15.10
CA LEU A 427 -27.24 -13.09 -14.05
C LEU A 427 -27.65 -13.59 -12.66
N GLN A 428 -28.96 -13.72 -12.40
CA GLN A 428 -29.46 -14.18 -11.11
C GLN A 428 -28.95 -15.59 -10.77
N SER A 429 -28.90 -16.49 -11.77
CA SER A 429 -28.35 -17.84 -11.56
C SER A 429 -26.85 -17.86 -11.33
N SER A 430 -26.13 -16.81 -11.76
CA SER A 430 -24.66 -16.69 -11.64
C SER A 430 -24.23 -16.01 -10.35
N PHE A 431 -25.13 -15.33 -9.63
CA PHE A 431 -24.73 -14.53 -8.45
C PHE A 431 -24.26 -15.44 -7.32
N THR A 432 -23.09 -15.18 -6.80
CA THR A 432 -22.62 -15.80 -5.56
C THR A 432 -23.44 -15.27 -4.37
N GLN A 433 -23.62 -16.13 -3.37
CA GLN A 433 -24.40 -15.76 -2.16
C GLN A 433 -23.74 -14.57 -1.45
N PRO A 434 -24.51 -13.52 -1.14
CA PRO A 434 -23.98 -12.41 -0.32
C PRO A 434 -23.56 -12.87 1.08
N ARG A 435 -22.73 -12.08 1.75
CA ARG A 435 -22.16 -12.39 3.07
C ARG A 435 -23.19 -12.30 4.21
N THR A 436 -24.45 -12.01 3.92
CA THR A 436 -25.52 -11.95 4.91
C THR A 436 -26.35 -13.23 4.84
N ARG A 437 -26.92 -13.64 5.98
CA ARG A 437 -27.87 -14.78 6.06
C ARG A 437 -29.33 -14.32 6.06
N ASP A 438 -29.59 -13.02 6.15
CA ASP A 438 -30.97 -12.48 6.11
C ASP A 438 -31.49 -12.57 4.67
N PRO A 439 -32.59 -13.33 4.42
CA PRO A 439 -33.17 -13.51 3.08
C PRO A 439 -33.58 -12.19 2.42
N ASN A 440 -34.07 -11.23 3.19
CA ASN A 440 -34.50 -9.93 2.65
C ASN A 440 -33.27 -9.11 2.20
N ALA A 441 -32.18 -9.14 2.96
CA ALA A 441 -30.94 -8.48 2.59
C ALA A 441 -30.32 -9.15 1.36
N VAL A 442 -30.35 -10.48 1.26
CA VAL A 442 -29.87 -11.23 0.07
C VAL A 442 -30.66 -10.79 -1.17
N ARG A 443 -31.99 -10.75 -1.09
CA ARG A 443 -32.86 -10.33 -2.21
C ARG A 443 -32.54 -8.89 -2.62
N ALA A 444 -32.43 -7.99 -1.65
CA ALA A 444 -32.10 -6.58 -1.89
C ALA A 444 -30.76 -6.41 -2.61
N ILE A 445 -29.72 -7.14 -2.18
CA ILE A 445 -28.38 -7.11 -2.81
C ILE A 445 -28.45 -7.64 -4.25
N ASN A 446 -29.16 -8.75 -4.48
CA ASN A 446 -29.27 -9.33 -5.83
C ASN A 446 -30.02 -8.39 -6.79
N ASN A 447 -31.11 -7.77 -6.32
CA ASN A 447 -31.84 -6.76 -7.10
C ASN A 447 -30.91 -5.57 -7.43
N LEU A 448 -30.10 -5.14 -6.46
CA LEU A 448 -29.14 -4.06 -6.67
C LEU A 448 -28.05 -4.44 -7.69
N ARG A 449 -27.53 -5.69 -7.63
CA ARG A 449 -26.57 -6.22 -8.61
C ARG A 449 -27.13 -6.13 -10.03
N LEU A 450 -28.39 -6.53 -10.20
CA LEU A 450 -29.08 -6.51 -11.49
C LEU A 450 -29.28 -5.07 -11.98
N ASP A 451 -29.74 -4.18 -11.10
CA ASP A 451 -29.98 -2.77 -11.42
C ASP A 451 -28.70 -2.07 -11.90
N ILE A 452 -27.59 -2.23 -11.16
CA ILE A 452 -26.33 -1.58 -11.53
C ILE A 452 -25.74 -2.17 -12.82
N TRP A 453 -25.87 -3.50 -13.02
CA TRP A 453 -25.42 -4.16 -14.24
C TRP A 453 -26.18 -3.61 -15.45
N THR A 454 -27.49 -3.55 -15.36
CA THR A 454 -28.38 -3.08 -16.45
C THR A 454 -28.07 -1.62 -16.78
N LYS A 455 -27.93 -0.76 -15.77
CA LYS A 455 -27.61 0.66 -15.97
C LYS A 455 -26.25 0.82 -16.67
N ASP A 456 -25.24 0.08 -16.24
CA ASP A 456 -23.91 0.17 -16.85
C ASP A 456 -23.93 -0.36 -18.29
N ALA A 457 -24.65 -1.44 -18.56
CA ALA A 457 -24.77 -2.01 -19.90
C ALA A 457 -25.39 -1.00 -20.88
N TRP A 458 -26.43 -0.27 -20.43
CA TRP A 458 -27.04 0.81 -21.22
C TRP A 458 -26.10 2.01 -21.38
N MET A 459 -25.40 2.41 -20.32
CA MET A 459 -24.46 3.56 -20.37
C MET A 459 -23.33 3.32 -21.36
N ILE A 460 -22.83 2.07 -21.50
CA ILE A 460 -21.83 1.73 -22.51
C ILE A 460 -22.36 2.03 -23.92
N ILE A 461 -23.62 1.64 -24.21
CA ILE A 461 -24.24 1.92 -25.53
C ILE A 461 -24.26 3.44 -25.78
N VAL A 462 -24.65 4.22 -24.76
CA VAL A 462 -24.69 5.69 -24.85
C VAL A 462 -23.30 6.25 -25.18
N TRP A 463 -22.26 5.86 -24.39
CA TRP A 463 -20.91 6.35 -24.62
C TRP A 463 -20.37 5.97 -25.99
N VAL A 464 -20.59 4.72 -26.43
CA VAL A 464 -20.14 4.24 -27.74
C VAL A 464 -20.89 4.97 -28.86
N ALA A 465 -22.22 5.18 -28.75
CA ALA A 465 -22.99 5.89 -29.73
C ALA A 465 -22.51 7.34 -29.88
N LEU A 466 -22.25 8.03 -28.77
CA LEU A 466 -21.71 9.40 -28.79
C LEU A 466 -20.31 9.43 -29.42
N GLY A 467 -19.46 8.47 -29.06
CA GLY A 467 -18.09 8.35 -29.56
C GLY A 467 -18.11 8.10 -31.09
N LEU A 468 -18.83 7.06 -31.51
CA LEU A 468 -18.93 6.73 -32.95
C LEU A 468 -19.62 7.86 -33.76
N GLY A 469 -20.67 8.47 -33.21
CA GLY A 469 -21.31 9.63 -33.82
C GLY A 469 -20.32 10.78 -34.04
N THR A 470 -19.51 11.08 -33.03
CA THR A 470 -18.47 12.12 -33.13
C THR A 470 -17.42 11.76 -34.19
N ILE A 471 -16.96 10.50 -34.19
CA ILE A 471 -15.97 9.99 -35.17
C ILE A 471 -16.59 10.08 -36.59
N TRP A 472 -17.83 9.67 -36.76
CA TRP A 472 -18.54 9.71 -38.04
C TRP A 472 -18.65 11.16 -38.56
N MET A 473 -19.09 12.12 -37.70
CA MET A 473 -19.18 13.54 -38.06
C MET A 473 -17.82 14.11 -38.49
N TRP A 474 -16.73 13.67 -37.82
CA TRP A 474 -15.35 14.05 -38.17
C TRP A 474 -14.96 13.50 -39.56
N ILE A 475 -15.21 12.22 -39.82
CA ILE A 475 -14.86 11.56 -41.10
C ILE A 475 -15.62 12.26 -42.24
N GLN A 476 -16.90 12.58 -42.05
CA GLN A 476 -17.72 13.27 -43.03
C GLN A 476 -17.38 14.76 -43.17
N ARG A 477 -16.46 15.28 -42.34
CA ARG A 477 -16.04 16.69 -42.33
C ARG A 477 -17.18 17.65 -41.93
N ASN A 478 -18.14 17.18 -41.16
CA ASN A 478 -19.24 17.99 -40.63
C ASN A 478 -18.80 18.85 -39.45
N ILE A 479 -17.67 18.49 -38.79
CA ILE A 479 -17.10 19.26 -37.69
C ILE A 479 -15.60 19.48 -37.93
N SER A 480 -15.04 20.54 -37.36
CA SER A 480 -13.61 20.85 -37.44
C SER A 480 -12.80 19.87 -36.57
N LYS A 481 -11.50 19.73 -36.90
CA LYS A 481 -10.54 18.89 -36.14
C LYS A 481 -10.57 19.22 -34.65
N ASN A 482 -10.56 20.51 -34.31
CA ASN A 482 -10.53 20.94 -32.89
C ASN A 482 -11.84 20.56 -32.17
N ILE A 483 -12.99 20.73 -32.83
CA ILE A 483 -14.28 20.32 -32.22
C ILE A 483 -14.29 18.80 -32.00
N PHE A 484 -13.89 18.03 -33.00
CA PHE A 484 -13.76 16.56 -32.90
C PHE A 484 -12.91 16.15 -31.68
N MET A 485 -11.70 16.73 -31.58
CA MET A 485 -10.76 16.40 -30.49
C MET A 485 -11.36 16.74 -29.13
N VAL A 486 -11.92 17.93 -28.96
CA VAL A 486 -12.53 18.38 -27.69
C VAL A 486 -13.70 17.49 -27.31
N VAL A 487 -14.61 17.21 -28.25
CA VAL A 487 -15.82 16.43 -27.94
C VAL A 487 -15.46 15.00 -27.57
N LEU A 488 -14.55 14.37 -28.33
CA LEU A 488 -14.18 12.98 -28.05
C LEU A 488 -13.41 12.85 -26.71
N VAL A 489 -12.52 13.81 -26.41
CA VAL A 489 -11.83 13.89 -25.12
C VAL A 489 -12.85 14.05 -23.99
N LEU A 490 -13.83 14.93 -24.17
CA LEU A 490 -14.88 15.17 -23.17
C LEU A 490 -15.71 13.91 -22.91
N ILE A 491 -16.14 13.21 -23.98
CA ILE A 491 -16.89 11.94 -23.85
C ILE A 491 -16.08 10.92 -23.06
N ALA A 492 -14.79 10.74 -23.41
CA ALA A 492 -13.92 9.77 -22.75
C ALA A 492 -13.71 10.10 -21.26
N ILE A 493 -13.56 11.40 -20.93
CA ILE A 493 -13.40 11.84 -19.53
C ILE A 493 -14.71 11.67 -18.76
N LEU A 494 -15.85 12.00 -19.35
CA LEU A 494 -17.15 11.82 -18.70
C LEU A 494 -17.44 10.34 -18.42
N ASP A 495 -17.08 9.46 -19.36
CA ASP A 495 -17.21 8.01 -19.20
C ASP A 495 -16.46 7.52 -17.95
N ILE A 496 -15.15 7.79 -17.86
CA ILE A 496 -14.33 7.30 -16.74
C ILE A 496 -14.69 8.03 -15.42
N THR A 497 -15.05 9.31 -15.50
CA THR A 497 -15.43 10.14 -14.34
C THR A 497 -16.76 9.64 -13.72
N ASN A 498 -17.70 9.18 -14.55
CA ASN A 498 -18.95 8.59 -14.07
C ASN A 498 -18.69 7.41 -13.12
N VAL A 499 -17.74 6.55 -13.47
CA VAL A 499 -17.34 5.43 -12.60
C VAL A 499 -16.57 5.96 -11.38
N GLY A 500 -15.67 6.91 -11.60
CA GLY A 500 -14.88 7.55 -10.52
C GLY A 500 -15.75 8.18 -9.45
N GLN A 501 -16.81 8.88 -9.83
CA GLN A 501 -17.74 9.49 -8.87
C GLN A 501 -18.43 8.46 -7.98
N ARG A 502 -18.76 7.30 -8.54
CA ARG A 502 -19.38 6.22 -7.77
C ARG A 502 -18.43 5.61 -6.72
N ILE A 503 -17.12 5.73 -6.94
CA ILE A 503 -16.10 5.33 -5.95
C ILE A 503 -15.99 6.40 -4.85
N ILE A 504 -15.89 7.67 -5.24
CA ILE A 504 -15.70 8.81 -4.31
C ILE A 504 -16.99 9.09 -3.53
N HIS A 505 -18.14 9.01 -4.19
CA HIS A 505 -19.47 9.28 -3.62
C HIS A 505 -20.39 8.07 -3.84
N PRO A 506 -20.19 6.97 -3.08
CA PRO A 506 -21.04 5.80 -3.24
C PRO A 506 -22.50 6.16 -2.96
N THR A 507 -23.38 5.73 -3.82
CA THR A 507 -24.83 5.87 -3.68
C THR A 507 -25.43 4.56 -3.18
N LYS A 508 -26.72 4.58 -2.88
CA LYS A 508 -27.44 3.35 -2.51
C LYS A 508 -27.31 2.29 -3.62
N SER A 509 -27.22 2.72 -4.88
CA SER A 509 -27.09 1.81 -6.03
C SER A 509 -25.74 1.09 -6.10
N SER A 510 -24.72 1.51 -5.37
CA SER A 510 -23.44 0.79 -5.32
C SER A 510 -23.32 -0.17 -4.14
N GLY A 511 -24.35 -0.25 -3.28
CA GLY A 511 -24.37 -1.13 -2.13
C GLY A 511 -23.37 -0.74 -1.03
N ARG A 512 -22.94 0.52 -1.00
CA ARG A 512 -21.96 1.03 -0.04
C ARG A 512 -22.54 2.10 0.86
N SER A 513 -22.05 2.17 2.08
CA SER A 513 -22.21 3.34 2.93
C SER A 513 -21.36 4.49 2.37
N ALA A 514 -21.64 5.71 2.80
CA ALA A 514 -20.88 6.89 2.36
C ALA A 514 -19.38 6.70 2.60
N ALA A 515 -18.55 6.97 1.60
CA ALA A 515 -17.09 6.91 1.72
C ALA A 515 -16.56 8.13 2.48
N THR A 516 -17.28 9.26 2.43
CA THR A 516 -16.89 10.51 3.09
C THR A 516 -17.63 10.69 4.41
N MET A 517 -16.97 11.36 5.36
CA MET A 517 -17.53 11.78 6.64
C MET A 517 -16.94 13.12 7.04
N GLU A 518 -17.60 13.85 7.93
CA GLU A 518 -17.03 15.08 8.47
C GLU A 518 -15.69 14.81 9.16
N ILE A 519 -14.72 15.68 8.96
CA ILE A 519 -13.41 15.58 9.62
C ILE A 519 -13.56 15.50 11.14
N LYS A 520 -14.56 16.21 11.71
CA LYS A 520 -14.87 16.15 13.14
C LYS A 520 -15.19 14.73 13.63
N THR A 521 -15.74 13.86 12.77
CA THR A 521 -16.04 12.47 13.14
C THR A 521 -14.73 11.70 13.38
N ILE A 522 -13.72 11.89 12.50
CA ILE A 522 -12.40 11.27 12.70
C ILE A 522 -11.70 11.88 13.92
N ASP A 523 -11.79 13.19 14.08
CA ASP A 523 -11.16 13.86 15.24
C ASP A 523 -11.80 13.36 16.55
N ARG A 524 -13.14 13.23 16.60
CA ARG A 524 -13.87 12.63 17.73
C ARG A 524 -13.42 11.21 18.02
N TYR A 525 -13.11 10.41 16.99
CA TYR A 525 -12.61 9.03 17.21
C TYR A 525 -11.31 9.05 18.01
N PHE A 526 -10.46 10.08 17.83
CA PHE A 526 -9.20 10.24 18.56
C PHE A 526 -9.32 11.14 19.81
N GLU A 527 -10.51 11.58 20.20
CA GLU A 527 -10.74 12.21 21.51
C GLU A 527 -10.70 11.14 22.59
N THR A 528 -10.32 11.53 23.80
CA THR A 528 -10.39 10.63 24.97
C THR A 528 -11.85 10.29 25.29
N ASP A 529 -12.04 9.20 25.98
CA ASP A 529 -13.35 8.74 26.46
C ASP A 529 -13.19 8.20 27.90
N PRO A 530 -14.28 7.87 28.58
CA PRO A 530 -14.17 7.42 29.98
C PRO A 530 -13.23 6.23 30.18
N VAL A 531 -13.19 5.27 29.23
CA VAL A 531 -12.32 4.07 29.33
C VAL A 531 -10.85 4.48 29.17
N ILE A 532 -10.52 5.28 28.14
CA ILE A 532 -9.17 5.79 27.92
C ILE A 532 -8.70 6.64 29.12
N ASN A 533 -9.58 7.52 29.63
CA ASN A 533 -9.26 8.37 30.78
C ASN A 533 -9.00 7.56 32.05
N TYR A 534 -9.78 6.49 32.24
CA TYR A 534 -9.56 5.55 33.36
C TYR A 534 -8.16 4.90 33.24
N LEU A 535 -7.83 4.34 32.07
CA LEU A 535 -6.56 3.64 31.84
C LEU A 535 -5.36 4.59 31.99
N LYS A 536 -5.46 5.82 31.48
CA LYS A 536 -4.38 6.83 31.57
C LYS A 536 -4.07 7.28 33.00
N LYS A 537 -5.03 7.11 33.92
CA LYS A 537 -4.83 7.45 35.35
C LYS A 537 -4.13 6.34 36.13
N GLN A 538 -4.04 5.12 35.55
CA GLN A 538 -3.39 4.01 36.24
C GLN A 538 -1.89 4.22 36.23
N LYS A 539 -1.26 3.87 37.35
CA LYS A 539 0.20 3.98 37.52
C LYS A 539 0.86 2.65 37.17
N GLY A 540 2.12 2.72 36.87
CA GLY A 540 2.95 1.55 36.60
C GLY A 540 3.09 1.27 35.10
N ASP A 541 3.89 0.30 34.82
CA ASP A 541 4.25 -0.10 33.46
C ASP A 541 3.44 -1.36 33.09
N PHE A 542 2.44 -1.21 32.25
CA PHE A 542 1.50 -2.29 31.95
C PHE A 542 1.10 -2.29 30.47
N ARG A 543 0.64 -3.45 30.04
CA ARG A 543 -0.04 -3.60 28.75
C ARG A 543 -1.51 -3.89 28.94
N ILE A 544 -2.30 -3.55 27.89
CA ILE A 544 -3.72 -3.86 27.80
C ILE A 544 -3.97 -5.05 26.87
N TYR A 545 -5.02 -5.80 27.16
CA TYR A 545 -5.53 -6.88 26.32
C TYR A 545 -6.94 -6.52 25.82
N PRO A 546 -7.07 -6.06 24.56
CA PRO A 546 -8.40 -5.83 23.97
C PRO A 546 -9.05 -7.17 23.60
N VAL A 547 -10.23 -7.45 24.16
CA VAL A 547 -10.89 -8.76 24.04
C VAL A 547 -11.66 -8.87 22.72
N GLY A 548 -11.58 -10.00 22.07
CA GLY A 548 -12.41 -10.36 20.90
C GLY A 548 -12.19 -9.41 19.71
N ASN A 549 -13.26 -8.80 19.24
CA ASN A 549 -13.19 -7.91 18.07
C ASN A 549 -12.37 -6.64 18.32
N LEU A 550 -12.05 -6.31 19.56
CA LEU A 550 -11.18 -5.18 19.88
C LEU A 550 -9.69 -5.53 19.70
N PHE A 551 -9.32 -6.82 19.56
CA PHE A 551 -7.92 -7.24 19.50
C PHE A 551 -7.15 -6.54 18.37
N GLY A 552 -7.80 -6.29 17.25
CA GLY A 552 -7.22 -5.57 16.11
C GLY A 552 -7.30 -4.04 16.21
N GLU A 553 -7.88 -3.49 17.30
CA GLU A 553 -8.11 -2.04 17.43
C GLU A 553 -6.79 -1.32 17.69
N SER A 554 -6.40 -0.41 16.80
CA SER A 554 -5.14 0.33 16.91
C SER A 554 -5.28 1.71 17.53
N ARG A 555 -6.49 2.10 17.93
CA ARG A 555 -6.77 3.43 18.50
C ARG A 555 -5.99 3.66 19.80
N PHE A 556 -5.78 2.62 20.58
CA PHE A 556 -5.11 2.70 21.88
C PHE A 556 -3.72 3.35 21.82
N ARG A 557 -2.97 3.10 20.74
CA ARG A 557 -1.62 3.67 20.58
C ARG A 557 -1.63 5.20 20.46
N ALA A 558 -2.71 5.79 19.93
CA ALA A 558 -2.81 7.26 19.84
C ALA A 558 -2.79 7.94 21.24
N PHE A 559 -3.09 7.17 22.29
CA PHE A 559 -3.09 7.62 23.68
C PHE A 559 -1.88 7.15 24.47
N GLY A 560 -0.92 6.48 23.80
CA GLY A 560 0.26 5.94 24.45
C GLY A 560 0.03 4.66 25.26
N LEU A 561 -1.11 3.98 25.05
CA LEU A 561 -1.42 2.72 25.75
C LEU A 561 -0.81 1.54 25.00
N GLU A 562 0.01 0.76 25.68
CA GLU A 562 0.66 -0.42 25.12
C GLU A 562 -0.33 -1.59 25.05
N SER A 563 -0.45 -2.17 23.86
CA SER A 563 -1.39 -3.26 23.59
C SER A 563 -0.66 -4.51 23.09
N VAL A 564 -1.11 -5.67 23.53
CA VAL A 564 -0.65 -6.94 22.96
C VAL A 564 -1.26 -7.20 21.57
N GLY A 565 -2.37 -6.54 21.25
CA GLY A 565 -3.04 -6.62 19.96
C GLY A 565 -2.69 -5.46 19.04
N GLY A 566 -3.41 -5.36 17.94
CA GLY A 566 -3.23 -4.30 16.94
C GLY A 566 -3.32 -4.84 15.52
N TYR A 567 -3.04 -3.96 14.54
CA TYR A 567 -3.06 -4.33 13.13
C TYR A 567 -1.86 -3.71 12.40
N HIS A 568 -1.12 -4.55 11.67
CA HIS A 568 -0.06 -4.09 10.76
C HIS A 568 0.21 -5.15 9.68
N PRO A 569 0.33 -4.76 8.39
CA PRO A 569 0.51 -5.74 7.29
C PRO A 569 1.93 -6.30 7.17
N ALA A 570 2.90 -5.74 7.87
CA ALA A 570 4.31 -6.18 7.85
C ALA A 570 4.83 -6.35 9.29
N LYS A 571 4.05 -7.03 10.13
CA LYS A 571 4.45 -7.31 11.53
C LYS A 571 5.57 -8.37 11.60
N LEU A 572 6.22 -8.45 12.73
CA LEU A 572 7.21 -9.49 13.01
C LEU A 572 6.56 -10.88 12.85
N LYS A 573 7.26 -11.80 12.19
CA LYS A 573 6.78 -13.17 11.99
C LYS A 573 6.63 -13.88 13.33
N LEU A 574 7.61 -13.72 14.22
CA LEU A 574 7.57 -14.29 15.57
C LEU A 574 6.28 -13.90 16.30
N THR A 575 5.95 -12.61 16.30
CA THR A 575 4.71 -12.09 16.90
C THR A 575 3.46 -12.62 16.20
N ASN A 576 3.48 -12.69 14.87
CA ASN A 576 2.36 -13.23 14.10
C ASN A 576 2.07 -14.68 14.45
N ASP A 577 3.13 -15.50 14.45
CA ASP A 577 3.02 -16.94 14.75
C ASP A 577 2.54 -17.16 16.19
N PHE A 578 3.07 -16.35 17.12
CA PHE A 578 2.63 -16.38 18.52
C PHE A 578 1.13 -16.09 18.64
N ILE A 579 0.66 -14.99 18.04
CA ILE A 579 -0.75 -14.61 18.05
C ILE A 579 -1.64 -15.71 17.45
N GLN A 580 -1.22 -16.29 16.32
CA GLN A 580 -2.00 -17.33 15.64
C GLN A 580 -2.07 -18.62 16.44
N ARG A 581 -0.91 -19.11 16.92
CA ARG A 581 -0.80 -20.41 17.61
C ARG A 581 -1.34 -20.38 19.06
N THR A 582 -1.47 -19.18 19.66
CA THR A 582 -2.06 -18.99 21.00
C THR A 582 -3.48 -18.44 20.96
N LYS A 583 -4.15 -18.48 19.80
CA LYS A 583 -5.54 -18.00 19.61
C LYS A 583 -5.72 -16.56 20.13
N ASN A 584 -4.84 -15.65 19.68
CA ASN A 584 -4.79 -14.23 20.09
C ASN A 584 -4.40 -14.07 21.58
N ILE A 585 -3.48 -14.88 22.07
CA ILE A 585 -2.98 -14.78 23.46
C ILE A 585 -4.13 -14.97 24.46
N SER A 586 -4.97 -16.01 24.23
CA SER A 586 -6.22 -16.18 24.99
C SER A 586 -6.03 -16.74 26.41
N SER A 587 -4.86 -17.33 26.70
CA SER A 587 -4.55 -17.90 28.02
C SER A 587 -4.18 -16.78 29.02
N PHE A 588 -4.66 -16.87 30.25
CA PHE A 588 -4.30 -15.92 31.29
C PHE A 588 -2.81 -16.03 31.68
N ALA A 589 -2.20 -17.19 31.58
CA ALA A 589 -0.77 -17.37 31.79
C ALA A 589 0.04 -16.55 30.77
N LEU A 590 -0.36 -16.62 29.51
CA LEU A 590 0.27 -15.81 28.44
C LEU A 590 0.01 -14.31 28.63
N MET A 591 -1.16 -13.92 29.09
CA MET A 591 -1.45 -12.52 29.41
C MET A 591 -0.55 -12.02 30.56
N LYS A 592 -0.36 -12.82 31.62
CA LYS A 592 0.59 -12.50 32.70
C LYS A 592 2.01 -12.33 32.16
N MET A 593 2.46 -13.30 31.35
CA MET A 593 3.79 -13.29 30.73
C MET A 593 4.01 -12.00 29.89
N MET A 594 2.97 -11.53 29.24
CA MET A 594 3.04 -10.32 28.41
C MET A 594 2.85 -9.02 29.23
N ASN A 595 2.90 -9.07 30.57
CA ASN A 595 2.74 -7.91 31.44
C ASN A 595 1.37 -7.25 31.23
N VAL A 596 0.33 -8.02 30.89
CA VAL A 596 -1.04 -7.51 30.79
C VAL A 596 -1.59 -7.29 32.19
N GLN A 597 -2.07 -6.07 32.46
CA GLN A 597 -2.76 -5.78 33.73
C GLN A 597 -4.25 -5.49 33.50
N TYR A 598 -4.64 -5.02 32.33
CA TYR A 598 -6.04 -4.63 32.08
C TYR A 598 -6.57 -5.29 30.82
N LEU A 599 -7.76 -5.91 30.92
CA LEU A 599 -8.54 -6.42 29.80
C LEU A 599 -9.64 -5.42 29.49
N ILE A 600 -9.87 -5.14 28.19
CA ILE A 600 -10.89 -4.22 27.71
C ILE A 600 -11.89 -5.03 26.89
N SER A 601 -13.16 -5.07 27.30
CA SER A 601 -14.16 -5.94 26.70
C SER A 601 -15.50 -5.21 26.46
N LEU A 602 -16.14 -5.55 25.33
CA LEU A 602 -17.52 -5.12 25.05
C LEU A 602 -18.56 -6.03 25.73
N GLN A 603 -18.12 -7.18 26.24
CA GLN A 603 -18.97 -8.19 26.86
C GLN A 603 -18.47 -8.46 28.30
N GLU A 604 -19.28 -9.14 29.09
CA GLU A 604 -18.84 -9.61 30.40
C GLU A 604 -17.73 -10.66 30.24
N VAL A 605 -16.78 -10.62 31.16
CA VAL A 605 -15.68 -11.60 31.24
C VAL A 605 -15.85 -12.32 32.59
N PRO A 606 -16.56 -13.47 32.60
CA PRO A 606 -16.99 -14.11 33.87
C PRO A 606 -15.90 -15.10 34.40
N PHE A 607 -14.68 -14.61 34.64
CA PHE A 607 -13.59 -15.46 35.16
C PHE A 607 -13.10 -14.89 36.47
N PRO A 608 -12.92 -15.75 37.52
CA PRO A 608 -12.54 -15.29 38.86
C PRO A 608 -11.11 -14.68 38.92
N ILE A 609 -10.28 -14.91 37.92
CA ILE A 609 -8.93 -14.37 37.83
C ILE A 609 -8.89 -12.88 37.46
N VAL A 610 -10.05 -12.28 37.07
CA VAL A 610 -10.13 -10.86 36.73
C VAL A 610 -11.22 -10.18 37.56
N ASP A 611 -10.94 -8.94 37.98
CA ASP A 611 -11.89 -8.12 38.72
C ASP A 611 -12.37 -6.98 37.82
N LYS A 612 -13.68 -6.78 37.70
CA LYS A 612 -14.23 -5.65 36.95
C LYS A 612 -13.95 -4.38 37.74
N VAL A 613 -13.12 -3.51 37.18
CA VAL A 613 -12.64 -2.28 37.87
C VAL A 613 -13.25 -0.99 37.27
N PHE A 614 -13.86 -1.07 36.08
CA PHE A 614 -14.48 0.09 35.47
C PHE A 614 -15.56 -0.34 34.47
N ASP A 615 -16.64 0.42 34.41
CA ASP A 615 -17.71 0.26 33.41
C ASP A 615 -18.00 1.64 32.81
N GLY A 616 -17.94 1.74 31.48
CA GLY A 616 -18.10 3.02 30.81
C GLY A 616 -18.39 2.89 29.33
N LYS A 617 -18.11 3.92 28.59
CA LYS A 617 -18.30 3.92 27.12
C LYS A 617 -16.98 4.22 26.45
N MET A 618 -16.70 3.50 25.36
CA MET A 618 -15.49 3.68 24.54
C MET A 618 -15.88 3.94 23.09
N ARG A 619 -15.14 4.82 22.42
CA ARG A 619 -15.26 5.02 20.98
C ARG A 619 -14.54 3.89 20.24
N THR A 620 -15.20 3.29 19.26
CA THR A 620 -14.64 2.23 18.40
C THR A 620 -14.88 2.60 16.94
N GLY A 621 -14.35 1.83 16.02
CA GLY A 621 -14.64 1.97 14.59
C GLY A 621 -16.12 1.77 14.24
N ARG A 622 -16.93 1.20 15.17
CA ARG A 622 -18.36 0.96 14.99
C ARG A 622 -19.25 1.96 15.75
N GLY A 623 -18.63 2.98 16.38
CA GLY A 623 -19.32 3.99 17.19
C GLY A 623 -18.97 3.90 18.66
N VAL A 624 -19.80 4.50 19.49
CA VAL A 624 -19.59 4.54 20.95
C VAL A 624 -20.26 3.30 21.56
N MET A 625 -19.48 2.43 22.20
CA MET A 625 -19.92 1.14 22.72
C MET A 625 -19.78 1.07 24.22
N PRO A 626 -20.75 0.49 24.96
CA PRO A 626 -20.54 0.13 26.36
C PRO A 626 -19.33 -0.79 26.48
N THR A 627 -18.44 -0.49 27.41
CA THR A 627 -17.13 -1.16 27.52
C THR A 627 -16.76 -1.29 28.99
N LYS A 628 -16.28 -2.47 29.32
CA LYS A 628 -15.86 -2.85 30.66
C LYS A 628 -14.35 -3.00 30.71
N VAL A 629 -13.74 -2.60 31.80
CA VAL A 629 -12.31 -2.82 32.07
C VAL A 629 -12.18 -3.75 33.25
N TYR A 630 -11.38 -4.78 33.05
CA TYR A 630 -11.06 -5.78 34.08
C TYR A 630 -9.60 -5.69 34.43
N LYS A 631 -9.26 -5.85 35.69
CA LYS A 631 -7.87 -5.94 36.16
C LYS A 631 -7.53 -7.41 36.33
N LEU A 632 -6.42 -7.85 35.74
CA LEU A 632 -5.90 -9.21 35.90
C LEU A 632 -5.18 -9.35 37.24
N LYS A 633 -5.56 -10.37 38.01
CA LYS A 633 -4.91 -10.70 39.27
C LYS A 633 -3.52 -11.31 39.02
N ASP A 634 -2.58 -11.04 39.89
CA ASP A 634 -1.25 -11.63 39.87
C ASP A 634 -0.52 -11.45 38.49
N SER A 635 -0.70 -10.29 37.87
CA SER A 635 0.03 -9.96 36.63
C SER A 635 1.53 -9.86 36.92
N LEU A 636 2.35 -10.38 35.99
CA LEU A 636 3.80 -10.32 36.11
C LEU A 636 4.33 -8.91 35.79
N PRO A 637 5.43 -8.49 36.44
CA PRO A 637 6.06 -7.21 36.08
C PRO A 637 6.72 -7.24 34.68
N ARG A 638 7.32 -6.14 34.26
CA ARG A 638 8.01 -6.05 32.97
C ARG A 638 9.25 -6.95 32.89
N ALA A 639 9.88 -7.23 34.03
CA ALA A 639 11.04 -8.13 34.14
C ALA A 639 10.96 -8.89 35.44
N TRP A 640 11.35 -10.17 35.46
CA TRP A 640 11.33 -11.00 36.62
C TRP A 640 12.35 -12.13 36.50
N PHE A 641 12.83 -12.63 37.63
CA PHE A 641 13.70 -13.80 37.71
C PHE A 641 12.88 -15.09 37.76
N ILE A 642 13.46 -16.15 37.23
CA ILE A 642 12.81 -17.43 37.11
C ILE A 642 13.72 -18.51 37.69
N GLY A 643 13.12 -19.55 38.29
CA GLY A 643 13.88 -20.62 38.98
C GLY A 643 14.30 -21.76 38.08
N LYS A 644 13.68 -21.92 36.90
CA LYS A 644 13.96 -23.07 36.03
C LYS A 644 13.89 -22.69 34.55
N VAL A 645 14.90 -23.13 33.79
CA VAL A 645 14.95 -22.96 32.35
C VAL A 645 15.08 -24.33 31.70
N GLU A 646 14.20 -24.65 30.77
CA GLU A 646 14.18 -25.91 30.03
C GLU A 646 14.29 -25.69 28.51
N ALA A 647 15.24 -26.42 27.91
CA ALA A 647 15.36 -26.42 26.44
C ALA A 647 14.37 -27.42 25.82
N LYS A 648 13.71 -27.02 24.73
CA LYS A 648 12.69 -27.82 24.06
C LYS A 648 12.81 -27.66 22.56
N THR A 649 12.35 -28.65 21.82
CA THR A 649 12.19 -28.51 20.36
C THR A 649 11.07 -27.50 20.04
N ASP A 650 11.05 -26.99 18.81
CA ASP A 650 10.09 -25.95 18.42
C ASP A 650 8.63 -26.39 18.66
N ASP A 651 8.29 -27.64 18.31
CA ASP A 651 6.92 -28.18 18.48
C ASP A 651 6.57 -28.35 19.97
N GLN A 652 7.53 -28.82 20.78
CA GLN A 652 7.34 -28.94 22.22
C GLN A 652 7.13 -27.58 22.88
N LEU A 653 7.88 -26.54 22.44
CA LEU A 653 7.70 -25.18 22.94
C LEU A 653 6.26 -24.69 22.72
N TRP A 654 5.72 -24.89 21.50
CA TRP A 654 4.34 -24.52 21.22
C TRP A 654 3.32 -25.29 22.05
N THR A 655 3.59 -26.56 22.31
CA THR A 655 2.71 -27.38 23.15
C THR A 655 2.72 -26.85 24.58
N MET A 656 3.91 -26.68 25.18
CA MET A 656 4.07 -26.36 26.59
C MET A 656 3.54 -24.98 26.97
N ILE A 657 3.75 -23.93 26.11
CA ILE A 657 3.23 -22.60 26.42
C ILE A 657 1.70 -22.51 26.27
N ASN A 658 1.08 -23.49 25.61
CA ASN A 658 -0.38 -23.55 25.46
C ASN A 658 -1.06 -24.48 26.46
N GLU A 659 -0.30 -25.18 27.32
CA GLU A 659 -0.86 -26.02 28.38
C GLU A 659 -1.52 -25.17 29.47
N GLU A 660 -2.60 -25.69 30.05
CA GLU A 660 -3.36 -24.99 31.10
C GLU A 660 -2.51 -24.77 32.38
N ASN A 661 -1.53 -25.66 32.63
CA ASN A 661 -0.64 -25.60 33.78
C ASN A 661 0.65 -24.80 33.53
N PHE A 662 0.77 -24.12 32.39
CA PHE A 662 1.94 -23.26 32.12
C PHE A 662 2.01 -22.13 33.14
N THR A 663 3.14 -22.02 33.84
CA THR A 663 3.37 -21.01 34.88
C THR A 663 4.60 -20.17 34.52
N PRO A 664 4.43 -19.07 33.74
CA PRO A 664 5.56 -18.26 33.34
C PRO A 664 6.33 -17.57 34.47
N GLU A 665 5.82 -17.59 35.68
CA GLU A 665 6.49 -17.12 36.89
C GLU A 665 7.47 -18.16 37.49
N ASN A 666 7.41 -19.40 37.01
CA ASN A 666 8.22 -20.50 37.57
C ASN A 666 9.16 -21.15 36.56
N VAL A 667 8.74 -21.27 35.28
CA VAL A 667 9.52 -21.94 34.23
C VAL A 667 9.60 -21.07 32.96
N ALA A 668 10.79 -21.04 32.38
CA ALA A 668 11.02 -20.50 31.06
C ALA A 668 11.40 -21.61 30.08
N TYR A 669 10.87 -21.55 28.89
CA TYR A 669 11.18 -22.49 27.81
C TYR A 669 12.01 -21.80 26.71
N ILE A 670 13.14 -22.41 26.34
CA ILE A 670 14.06 -21.92 25.32
C ILE A 670 14.28 -22.99 24.26
N LYS A 671 14.87 -22.60 23.13
CA LYS A 671 15.16 -23.55 22.06
C LYS A 671 16.34 -24.47 22.43
N THR A 672 16.37 -25.66 21.87
CA THR A 672 17.48 -26.60 22.04
C THR A 672 18.83 -26.02 21.60
N ASP A 673 18.82 -25.06 20.65
CA ASP A 673 20.05 -24.41 20.20
C ASP A 673 20.68 -23.52 21.30
N ASP A 674 19.88 -23.08 22.27
CA ASP A 674 20.31 -22.26 23.40
C ASP A 674 20.55 -23.10 24.67
N ASN A 675 20.79 -24.40 24.53
CA ASN A 675 20.82 -25.37 25.60
C ASN A 675 21.80 -25.05 26.75
N GLU A 676 22.84 -24.27 26.49
CA GLU A 676 23.82 -23.80 27.49
C GLU A 676 23.17 -22.99 28.63
N ALA A 677 22.01 -22.36 28.36
CA ALA A 677 21.26 -21.61 29.37
C ALA A 677 20.23 -22.45 30.11
N THR A 678 20.20 -23.78 29.90
CA THR A 678 19.29 -24.71 30.63
C THR A 678 19.79 -24.97 32.05
N GLY A 679 18.87 -24.93 33.00
CA GLY A 679 19.25 -25.25 34.39
C GLY A 679 18.27 -24.71 35.41
N ASP A 680 18.63 -24.96 36.66
CA ASP A 680 17.98 -24.33 37.81
C ASP A 680 18.76 -23.08 38.20
N TYR A 681 18.05 -22.02 38.45
CA TYR A 681 18.61 -20.69 38.71
C TYR A 681 18.11 -20.15 40.06
N THR A 682 18.90 -19.31 40.70
CA THR A 682 18.47 -18.55 41.87
C THR A 682 17.62 -17.35 41.43
N LYS A 683 16.47 -17.16 42.08
CA LYS A 683 15.62 -16.01 41.82
C LYS A 683 16.27 -14.77 42.45
N GLY A 684 16.74 -13.89 41.60
CA GLY A 684 17.22 -12.56 41.98
C GLY A 684 16.10 -11.54 42.18
N THR A 685 16.48 -10.30 42.42
CA THR A 685 15.58 -9.16 42.62
C THR A 685 15.79 -8.13 41.52
N VAL A 686 14.70 -7.65 40.93
CA VAL A 686 14.72 -6.48 40.03
C VAL A 686 14.55 -5.23 40.92
N LYS A 687 15.58 -4.41 41.01
CA LYS A 687 15.61 -3.18 41.84
C LYS A 687 14.95 -1.99 41.17
N ASN A 688 15.19 -1.83 39.85
CA ASN A 688 14.71 -0.65 39.10
C ASN A 688 14.56 -0.98 37.65
N ILE A 689 13.62 -0.32 36.96
CA ILE A 689 13.46 -0.40 35.49
C ILE A 689 13.29 1.03 34.97
N GLU A 690 14.17 1.43 34.06
CA GLU A 690 14.07 2.69 33.32
C GLU A 690 13.93 2.37 31.83
N ARG A 691 13.00 3.04 31.17
CA ARG A 691 12.86 2.79 29.75
C ARG A 691 12.41 3.99 28.92
N SER A 692 12.82 3.99 27.70
CA SER A 692 12.38 4.91 26.66
C SER A 692 12.07 4.11 25.39
N LEU A 693 11.83 4.82 24.30
CA LEU A 693 11.48 4.15 23.04
C LEU A 693 12.61 3.26 22.48
N HIS A 694 13.87 3.64 22.74
CA HIS A 694 15.05 2.97 22.17
C HIS A 694 16.00 2.43 23.24
N TYR A 695 15.55 2.35 24.48
CA TYR A 695 16.41 2.01 25.60
C TYR A 695 15.60 1.40 26.75
N LEU A 696 16.16 0.35 27.34
CA LEU A 696 15.60 -0.29 28.52
C LEU A 696 16.78 -0.64 29.44
N LYS A 697 16.77 -0.14 30.66
CA LYS A 697 17.77 -0.41 31.69
C LYS A 697 17.08 -1.09 32.87
N ILE A 698 17.67 -2.16 33.38
CA ILE A 698 17.15 -2.96 34.51
C ILE A 698 18.29 -3.15 35.50
N ASP A 699 18.16 -2.61 36.69
CA ASP A 699 19.10 -2.83 37.79
C ASP A 699 18.64 -4.07 38.56
N VAL A 700 19.52 -5.04 38.71
CA VAL A 700 19.22 -6.38 39.30
C VAL A 700 20.23 -6.75 40.35
N ASP A 701 19.85 -7.75 41.16
CA ASP A 701 20.72 -8.30 42.20
C ASP A 701 20.42 -9.82 42.34
N CYS A 702 21.46 -10.65 42.24
CA CYS A 702 21.37 -12.09 42.30
C CYS A 702 22.45 -12.65 43.26
N GLU A 703 22.07 -13.47 44.21
CA GLU A 703 23.07 -14.17 45.07
C GLU A 703 23.95 -15.13 44.28
N ASP A 704 23.34 -15.87 43.36
CA ASP A 704 24.00 -16.78 42.41
C ASP A 704 23.59 -16.41 41.00
N SER A 705 24.04 -17.21 40.02
CA SER A 705 23.60 -16.99 38.63
C SER A 705 22.07 -17.04 38.50
N GLY A 706 21.49 -16.02 37.89
CA GLY A 706 20.04 -15.87 37.71
C GLY A 706 19.65 -15.87 36.23
N PHE A 707 18.41 -16.24 35.95
CA PHE A 707 17.84 -16.07 34.57
C PHE A 707 16.74 -15.01 34.62
N LEU A 708 17.04 -13.87 34.01
CA LEU A 708 16.12 -12.73 33.95
C LEU A 708 15.23 -12.83 32.68
N VAL A 709 13.92 -12.91 32.86
CA VAL A 709 12.94 -12.86 31.78
C VAL A 709 12.45 -11.42 31.65
N VAL A 710 12.43 -10.92 30.44
CA VAL A 710 12.01 -9.54 30.14
C VAL A 710 10.83 -9.60 29.16
N SER A 711 9.68 -9.07 29.57
CA SER A 711 8.43 -9.04 28.76
C SER A 711 8.52 -8.01 27.65
N GLU A 712 9.49 -8.19 26.75
CA GLU A 712 9.71 -7.39 25.56
C GLU A 712 9.92 -8.34 24.37
N VAL A 713 9.36 -8.00 23.20
CA VAL A 713 9.44 -8.84 22.00
C VAL A 713 10.92 -9.09 21.63
N TYR A 714 11.26 -10.35 21.41
CA TYR A 714 12.58 -10.78 20.97
C TYR A 714 12.82 -10.31 19.54
N TYR A 715 13.80 -9.41 19.37
CA TYR A 715 14.20 -8.89 18.04
C TYR A 715 15.70 -8.53 18.11
N PRO A 716 16.58 -9.55 18.05
CA PRO A 716 18.01 -9.37 18.36
C PRO A 716 18.78 -8.60 17.28
N VAL A 717 18.25 -8.46 16.08
CA VAL A 717 18.91 -7.67 15.03
C VAL A 717 19.02 -6.20 15.46
N ARG A 718 18.09 -5.70 16.29
CA ARG A 718 18.09 -4.31 16.74
C ARG A 718 18.30 -4.12 18.23
N TRP A 719 17.72 -4.97 19.06
CA TRP A 719 17.87 -4.83 20.51
C TRP A 719 19.12 -5.56 20.97
N LYS A 720 20.17 -4.78 21.30
CA LYS A 720 21.46 -5.31 21.77
C LYS A 720 21.51 -5.24 23.29
N CYS A 721 21.94 -6.32 23.90
CA CYS A 721 22.01 -6.45 25.36
C CYS A 721 23.44 -6.26 25.87
N THR A 722 23.57 -5.54 26.99
CA THR A 722 24.84 -5.49 27.73
C THR A 722 24.53 -5.71 29.23
N ILE A 723 25.47 -6.28 29.92
CA ILE A 723 25.52 -6.35 31.39
C ILE A 723 26.76 -5.58 31.82
N ASP A 724 26.59 -4.52 32.60
CA ASP A 724 27.65 -3.59 33.04
C ASP A 724 28.54 -3.10 31.88
N GLY A 725 27.90 -2.88 30.71
CA GLY A 725 28.57 -2.41 29.49
C GLY A 725 29.23 -3.51 28.65
N LEU A 726 29.28 -4.75 29.10
CA LEU A 726 29.80 -5.91 28.37
C LEU A 726 28.67 -6.57 27.58
N THR A 727 28.92 -6.90 26.30
CA THR A 727 27.91 -7.55 25.44
C THR A 727 27.42 -8.86 26.06
N ALA A 728 26.12 -9.02 26.15
CA ALA A 728 25.45 -10.22 26.67
C ALA A 728 24.49 -10.80 25.63
N GLU A 729 24.36 -12.11 25.65
CA GLU A 729 23.45 -12.81 24.74
C GLU A 729 22.00 -12.65 25.19
N THR A 730 21.11 -12.40 24.23
CA THR A 730 19.65 -12.38 24.46
C THR A 730 19.06 -13.66 23.88
N ILE A 731 18.34 -14.40 24.72
CA ILE A 731 17.77 -15.72 24.40
C ILE A 731 16.29 -15.57 24.09
N GLU A 732 15.83 -16.19 22.98
CA GLU A 732 14.38 -16.27 22.68
C GLU A 732 13.70 -17.15 23.73
N THR A 733 12.86 -16.55 24.54
CA THR A 733 12.21 -17.20 25.68
C THR A 733 10.70 -17.28 25.43
N ASN A 734 10.12 -18.45 25.71
CA ASN A 734 8.67 -18.72 25.62
C ASN A 734 8.10 -18.27 24.25
N LYS A 735 8.88 -18.46 23.17
CA LYS A 735 8.48 -18.20 21.77
C LYS A 735 8.17 -16.73 21.41
N LEU A 736 8.52 -15.77 22.30
CA LEU A 736 8.23 -14.36 21.95
C LEU A 736 9.12 -13.35 22.68
N ILE A 737 9.45 -13.60 23.94
CA ILE A 737 10.07 -12.59 24.82
C ILE A 737 11.57 -12.85 25.02
N ARG A 738 12.23 -12.02 25.81
CA ARG A 738 13.69 -12.05 25.99
C ARG A 738 14.05 -12.71 27.30
N GLY A 739 15.13 -13.50 27.30
CA GLY A 739 15.79 -14.02 28.48
C GLY A 739 17.28 -13.65 28.47
N VAL A 740 17.86 -13.48 29.62
CA VAL A 740 19.29 -13.17 29.78
C VAL A 740 19.80 -13.86 31.04
N VAL A 741 20.96 -14.51 30.92
CA VAL A 741 21.66 -15.10 32.08
C VAL A 741 22.43 -13.98 32.79
N ILE A 742 22.20 -13.83 34.10
CA ILE A 742 22.80 -12.77 34.93
C ILE A 742 23.85 -13.42 35.87
N PRO A 743 25.08 -12.91 35.91
CA PRO A 743 26.09 -13.41 36.88
C PRO A 743 25.68 -13.10 38.32
N PRO A 744 26.36 -13.72 39.34
CA PRO A 744 26.13 -13.35 40.72
C PRO A 744 26.54 -11.91 41.03
N GLY A 745 25.73 -11.20 41.83
CA GLY A 745 25.97 -9.83 42.25
C GLY A 745 24.93 -8.82 41.82
N GLU A 746 25.28 -7.54 42.04
CA GLU A 746 24.50 -6.41 41.55
C GLU A 746 24.95 -6.04 40.15
N HIS A 747 24.02 -5.99 39.23
CA HIS A 747 24.32 -5.73 37.81
C HIS A 747 23.29 -4.74 37.17
N THR A 748 23.76 -4.05 36.15
CA THR A 748 22.90 -3.23 35.25
C THR A 748 22.78 -3.93 33.90
N VAL A 749 21.57 -4.35 33.56
CA VAL A 749 21.24 -4.94 32.24
C VAL A 749 20.64 -3.86 31.36
N GLU A 750 21.26 -3.63 30.20
CA GLU A 750 20.81 -2.61 29.29
C GLU A 750 20.44 -3.22 27.94
N PHE A 751 19.28 -2.86 27.39
CA PHE A 751 18.89 -3.17 26.02
C PHE A 751 18.83 -1.86 25.24
N ILE A 752 19.65 -1.76 24.20
CA ILE A 752 19.80 -0.55 23.38
C ILE A 752 19.38 -0.87 21.94
N TYR A 753 18.49 -0.04 21.37
CA TYR A 753 18.04 -0.21 19.98
C TYR A 753 19.15 0.27 19.02
N ASP A 754 19.69 -0.66 18.23
CA ASP A 754 20.74 -0.38 17.27
C ASP A 754 20.20 0.45 16.10
N ARG A 755 20.65 1.68 15.99
CA ARG A 755 20.27 2.66 14.98
C ARG A 755 21.26 2.72 13.81
N SER A 756 22.31 1.89 13.81
CA SER A 756 23.44 1.97 12.88
C SER A 756 22.98 1.88 11.41
N SER A 757 22.11 0.93 11.09
CA SER A 757 21.59 0.73 9.74
C SER A 757 20.79 1.94 9.25
N PHE A 758 19.91 2.49 10.10
CA PHE A 758 19.13 3.69 9.79
C PHE A 758 20.07 4.90 9.56
N ASN A 759 21.06 5.08 10.42
CA ASN A 759 22.01 6.19 10.31
C ASN A 759 22.89 6.07 9.05
N LYS A 760 23.39 4.86 8.75
CA LYS A 760 24.11 4.57 7.49
C LYS A 760 23.24 4.86 6.28
N GLY A 761 22.00 4.38 6.31
CA GLY A 761 21.03 4.64 5.24
C GLY A 761 20.79 6.13 5.04
N LYS A 762 20.62 6.89 6.13
CA LYS A 762 20.41 8.34 6.11
C LYS A 762 21.62 9.07 5.47
N LEU A 763 22.84 8.67 5.83
CA LEU A 763 24.08 9.26 5.26
C LEU A 763 24.14 8.98 3.75
N ILE A 764 23.98 7.73 3.34
CA ILE A 764 24.03 7.34 1.92
C ILE A 764 22.94 8.08 1.13
N SER A 765 21.72 8.19 1.68
CA SER A 765 20.62 8.89 1.03
C SER A 765 20.95 10.37 0.80
N GLY A 766 21.54 11.03 1.80
CA GLY A 766 21.97 12.42 1.68
C GLY A 766 23.03 12.60 0.58
N ILE A 767 24.07 11.77 0.60
CA ILE A 767 25.15 11.80 -0.39
C ILE A 767 24.59 11.57 -1.80
N SER A 768 23.74 10.54 -1.97
CA SER A 768 23.16 10.19 -3.27
C SER A 768 22.29 11.33 -3.83
N LEU A 769 21.52 11.99 -2.96
CA LEU A 769 20.69 13.14 -3.37
C LEU A 769 21.57 14.32 -3.79
N VAL A 770 22.64 14.63 -3.04
CA VAL A 770 23.59 15.70 -3.38
C VAL A 770 24.26 15.42 -4.74
N ILE A 771 24.68 14.15 -4.96
CA ILE A 771 25.27 13.75 -6.26
C ILE A 771 24.24 13.96 -7.39
N ALA A 772 22.98 13.51 -7.21
CA ALA A 772 21.95 13.65 -8.23
C ALA A 772 21.69 15.14 -8.56
N LEU A 773 21.61 15.99 -7.55
CA LEU A 773 21.45 17.45 -7.73
C LEU A 773 22.67 18.05 -8.43
N GLY A 774 23.88 17.62 -8.07
CA GLY A 774 25.14 18.06 -8.71
C GLY A 774 25.17 17.70 -10.20
N LEU A 775 24.69 16.48 -10.55
CA LEU A 775 24.60 16.05 -11.96
C LEU A 775 23.62 16.94 -12.75
N ILE A 776 22.51 17.34 -12.14
CA ILE A 776 21.56 18.25 -12.77
C ILE A 776 22.24 19.61 -13.01
N GLY A 777 22.89 20.16 -11.98
CA GLY A 777 23.61 21.44 -12.08
C GLY A 777 24.71 21.43 -13.16
N ALA A 778 25.53 20.38 -13.16
CA ALA A 778 26.60 20.22 -14.16
C ALA A 778 26.05 20.10 -15.58
N GLY A 779 24.94 19.35 -15.74
CA GLY A 779 24.29 19.19 -17.05
C GLY A 779 23.67 20.49 -17.57
N VAL A 780 23.05 21.29 -16.70
CA VAL A 780 22.51 22.61 -17.05
C VAL A 780 23.65 23.56 -17.42
N TYR A 781 24.71 23.62 -16.64
CA TYR A 781 25.89 24.47 -16.86
C TYR A 781 26.56 24.15 -18.21
N SER A 782 26.77 22.84 -18.49
CA SER A 782 27.41 22.43 -19.75
C SER A 782 26.57 22.83 -20.98
N LYS A 783 25.23 22.83 -20.84
CA LYS A 783 24.31 23.25 -21.91
C LYS A 783 24.41 24.78 -22.15
N SER A 784 24.45 25.56 -21.06
CA SER A 784 24.54 27.03 -21.17
C SER A 784 25.83 27.52 -21.84
N LYS A 785 26.92 26.74 -21.75
CA LYS A 785 28.22 27.08 -22.43
C LYS A 785 28.19 26.75 -23.91
N LYS A 786 27.26 25.88 -24.38
CA LYS A 786 27.16 25.48 -25.80
C LYS A 786 26.10 26.28 -26.55
N SER A 787 25.24 27.02 -25.84
CA SER A 787 24.26 27.97 -26.44
C SER A 787 24.82 29.38 -26.47
#